data_0d9590911ee0aa2b95849610dc7d4d6f
#
_entry.id   0d9590911ee0aa2b95849610dc7d4d6f
#
_cell.length_a   1.000
_cell.length_b   1.000
_cell.length_c   1.000
_cell.angle_alpha   90.00
_cell.angle_beta   90.00
_cell.angle_gamma   90.00
#
_symmetry.space_group_name_H-M   'P 1'
#
loop_
_entity.id
_entity.type
_entity.pdbx_description
1 polymer ?
#
loop_
_entity_poly.entity_id
_entity_poly.type
_entity_poly.pdbx_seq_one_letter_code
_entity_poly.pdbx_strand_id
1 'polypeptide(L)'
;MVTFKKRILTALLGLLAVIFTNAADHFVSFSGGDLLLNKDNTIGVFVDANDCRGVMRAAKTLLHDIEMSTTNTKAMLEGENKANVVVGTLGHSKAIDDMVKAGKIDARLLKGKTEKYIITVVDNKLVIAGSDRRGAIYGIYEFSRQLGVSPWYWWADVPTAKHDKIFVSKGTYTDGEPAVRYRGLFLNDEAPCLTTWVKNTYGTNYGDHRFYERVFELILRLKGNMLWPAMWSWAFYADDPMNGKTADDMGVIIGTSHHEPMARNHQEYARKRTEWGPWNYNTNKENLQRFFREGIERAKGTDDLITIGMRGDGDEAMSEEADTRLLEQVVKDQRKIIADVTGKKASETPQVWALYKEVLDYYDKGMRVPDDVIMLLCDDNWGNVRRVPTEKELKHKGGWGLYYHVDYVGAPRNTKFLNVTPTQNMWEQLTLAYEHGIDRLWILNVGDLKPMEYPIQMFLDMAWNPREYTVNNITDHTLKFCRESFGIANAEEAACILNTCCKYAGRCTAEMLDANTYDLESGEWQQVCNQYNALETRALEQFATLPSDVRDAYRQIILFPIQAMSNLHRMYYAQAMNRKTHQEKSQMQDYWADECEKAFRRDSVLCAQYNLEMSGGKWNGMMIQKHIGYKIWNDDFPKDICPQLYRTTANDSFEVINIQAPDYTAKQDAAEAQWTLIPDMGKGKGAMTLMPYKKPVTGASVSYTFKGKAGKAIVHIVTKSTLDYLNKGGLTYGVSVDGASPIVVNFNDNLNEKPENIYDIYYPTIARRVVDKTIVVDVQPTADGNHTITLTPNDPAIVFEKIIIDYRPNGGRVSHL
;
A
#
# COMPACT_ATOMS: atom_id res chain seq x y z
N MET A 1 23.27 51.28 -16.43
CA MET A 1 23.23 50.31 -17.58
C MET A 1 23.96 49.00 -17.28
N VAL A 2 25.05 48.96 -16.53
CA VAL A 2 25.82 47.74 -16.26
C VAL A 2 25.11 46.81 -15.24
N THR A 3 24.33 47.34 -14.29
CA THR A 3 23.58 46.57 -13.30
C THR A 3 22.33 45.86 -13.87
N PHE A 4 21.77 46.37 -14.94
CA PHE A 4 20.60 45.81 -15.59
C PHE A 4 20.97 44.58 -16.46
N LYS A 5 22.13 44.68 -17.14
CA LYS A 5 22.69 43.54 -17.92
C LYS A 5 23.12 42.37 -17.07
N LYS A 6 23.63 42.60 -15.84
CA LYS A 6 23.97 41.50 -14.89
C LYS A 6 22.73 40.78 -14.38
N ARG A 7 21.61 41.48 -14.13
CA ARG A 7 20.35 40.86 -13.67
C ARG A 7 19.65 40.04 -14.77
N ILE A 8 19.77 40.45 -16.02
CA ILE A 8 19.24 39.71 -17.16
C ILE A 8 20.08 38.47 -17.44
N LEU A 9 21.42 38.53 -17.30
CA LEU A 9 22.30 37.38 -17.47
C LEU A 9 22.14 36.37 -16.32
N THR A 10 21.89 36.82 -15.09
CA THR A 10 21.59 35.94 -13.94
C THR A 10 20.19 35.32 -14.04
N ALA A 11 19.21 36.03 -14.60
CA ALA A 11 17.89 35.50 -14.88
C ALA A 11 17.90 34.48 -16.05
N LEU A 12 18.72 34.72 -17.10
CA LEU A 12 18.89 33.75 -18.17
C LEU A 12 19.69 32.51 -17.77
N LEU A 13 20.69 32.64 -16.89
CA LEU A 13 21.41 31.53 -16.29
C LEU A 13 20.52 30.77 -15.28
N GLY A 14 19.62 31.45 -14.58
CA GLY A 14 18.60 30.82 -13.72
C GLY A 14 17.52 30.10 -14.54
N LEU A 15 17.11 30.63 -15.67
CA LEU A 15 16.18 29.92 -16.58
C LEU A 15 16.82 28.72 -17.28
N LEU A 16 18.12 28.75 -17.57
CA LEU A 16 18.84 27.60 -18.14
C LEU A 16 19.13 26.49 -17.09
N ALA A 17 19.10 26.82 -15.78
CA ALA A 17 19.25 25.82 -14.71
C ALA A 17 17.92 25.14 -14.32
N VAL A 18 16.77 25.66 -14.77
CA VAL A 18 15.43 25.13 -14.46
C VAL A 18 14.92 24.15 -15.54
N ILE A 19 15.67 23.95 -16.65
CA ILE A 19 15.25 23.07 -17.75
C ILE A 19 15.71 21.60 -17.57
N PHE A 20 16.26 21.23 -16.43
CA PHE A 20 16.75 19.85 -16.19
C PHE A 20 16.04 19.09 -15.07
N THR A 21 14.77 19.38 -14.78
CA THR A 21 13.95 18.59 -13.85
C THR A 21 12.55 18.35 -14.37
N ASN A 22 12.44 17.76 -15.56
CA ASN A 22 11.23 17.04 -15.92
C ASN A 22 11.60 15.57 -16.05
N ALA A 23 10.91 14.72 -15.29
CA ALA A 23 10.84 13.29 -15.48
C ALA A 23 10.68 12.99 -16.97
N ALA A 24 11.21 11.87 -17.42
CA ALA A 24 11.21 11.46 -18.81
C ALA A 24 9.81 11.39 -19.40
N ASP A 25 9.30 12.52 -19.86
CA ASP A 25 8.12 12.52 -20.72
C ASP A 25 8.44 11.67 -21.95
N HIS A 26 7.45 10.98 -22.46
CA HIS A 26 7.51 9.98 -23.51
C HIS A 26 8.65 10.15 -24.53
N PHE A 27 9.67 9.27 -24.47
CA PHE A 27 10.73 9.20 -25.45
C PHE A 27 10.39 8.23 -26.61
N VAL A 28 9.38 7.38 -26.44
CA VAL A 28 8.84 6.48 -27.48
C VAL A 28 7.62 7.12 -28.14
N SER A 29 7.53 6.98 -29.45
CA SER A 29 6.38 7.39 -30.25
C SER A 29 6.10 6.38 -31.35
N PHE A 30 4.85 6.29 -31.79
CA PHE A 30 4.41 5.36 -32.84
C PHE A 30 4.07 6.07 -34.16
N SER A 31 4.10 7.41 -34.18
CA SER A 31 3.75 8.22 -35.36
C SER A 31 4.91 8.99 -35.96
N GLY A 32 6.06 9.10 -35.26
CA GLY A 32 7.24 9.81 -35.73
C GLY A 32 8.24 10.07 -34.60
N GLY A 33 9.51 10.28 -34.93
CA GLY A 33 10.61 10.56 -34.00
C GLY A 33 11.95 10.58 -34.71
N ASP A 34 13.04 10.80 -33.94
CA ASP A 34 14.39 10.95 -34.51
C ASP A 34 14.99 9.64 -35.02
N LEU A 35 14.62 8.50 -34.43
CA LEU A 35 15.15 7.18 -34.74
C LEU A 35 14.01 6.17 -34.88
N LEU A 36 13.87 5.55 -36.07
CA LEU A 36 13.00 4.40 -36.28
C LEU A 36 13.74 3.12 -35.88
N LEU A 37 13.27 2.43 -34.84
CA LEU A 37 13.94 1.23 -34.33
C LEU A 37 13.68 -0.01 -35.19
N ASN A 38 12.43 -0.22 -35.64
CA ASN A 38 12.03 -1.43 -36.38
C ASN A 38 11.98 -1.22 -37.90
N LYS A 39 13.06 -0.66 -38.48
CA LYS A 39 13.10 -0.24 -39.89
C LYS A 39 12.75 -1.37 -40.87
N ASP A 40 13.27 -2.57 -40.66
CA ASP A 40 13.05 -3.75 -41.51
C ASP A 40 12.15 -4.79 -40.81
N ASN A 41 11.20 -4.34 -39.98
CA ASN A 41 10.37 -5.19 -39.13
C ASN A 41 11.20 -6.09 -38.18
N THR A 42 12.38 -5.66 -37.82
CA THR A 42 13.26 -6.37 -36.91
C THR A 42 13.85 -5.42 -35.89
N ILE A 43 14.02 -5.89 -34.65
CA ILE A 43 14.78 -5.22 -33.60
C ILE A 43 15.80 -6.21 -33.02
N GLY A 44 17.07 -5.90 -33.23
CA GLY A 44 18.17 -6.58 -32.55
C GLY A 44 18.46 -5.94 -31.20
N VAL A 45 18.48 -6.72 -30.13
CA VAL A 45 18.87 -6.30 -28.78
C VAL A 45 20.23 -6.90 -28.45
N PHE A 46 21.19 -6.07 -28.09
CA PHE A 46 22.50 -6.50 -27.60
C PHE A 46 22.52 -6.38 -26.07
N VAL A 47 23.01 -7.41 -25.43
CA VAL A 47 23.41 -7.44 -24.01
C VAL A 47 24.75 -8.18 -23.93
N ASP A 48 25.70 -7.64 -23.18
CA ASP A 48 27.02 -8.27 -23.02
C ASP A 48 26.88 -9.60 -22.27
N ALA A 49 27.54 -10.65 -22.75
CA ALA A 49 27.52 -11.98 -22.11
C ALA A 49 28.15 -12.00 -20.71
N ASN A 50 28.94 -10.99 -20.37
CA ASN A 50 29.54 -10.81 -19.06
C ASN A 50 28.74 -9.91 -18.13
N ASP A 51 27.59 -9.35 -18.58
CA ASP A 51 26.73 -8.54 -17.73
C ASP A 51 25.97 -9.41 -16.69
N CYS A 52 25.36 -8.76 -15.72
CA CYS A 52 24.62 -9.42 -14.67
C CYS A 52 23.46 -10.29 -15.24
N ARG A 53 23.25 -11.46 -14.66
CA ARG A 53 22.22 -12.41 -15.13
C ARG A 53 20.82 -11.79 -15.22
N GLY A 54 20.47 -10.95 -14.24
CA GLY A 54 19.18 -10.24 -14.23
C GLY A 54 18.99 -9.31 -15.43
N VAL A 55 20.06 -8.63 -15.87
CA VAL A 55 20.04 -7.78 -17.07
C VAL A 55 19.84 -8.62 -18.33
N MET A 56 20.54 -9.77 -18.43
CA MET A 56 20.33 -10.70 -19.54
C MET A 56 18.91 -11.29 -19.57
N ARG A 57 18.31 -11.58 -18.41
CA ARG A 57 16.92 -12.03 -18.33
C ARG A 57 15.95 -10.93 -18.74
N ALA A 58 16.12 -9.72 -18.21
CA ALA A 58 15.28 -8.58 -18.56
C ALA A 58 15.39 -8.25 -20.06
N ALA A 59 16.59 -8.35 -20.66
CA ALA A 59 16.75 -8.18 -22.10
C ALA A 59 15.99 -9.24 -22.91
N LYS A 60 15.92 -10.49 -22.44
CA LYS A 60 15.08 -11.54 -23.07
C LYS A 60 13.58 -11.25 -22.91
N THR A 61 13.17 -10.75 -21.76
CA THR A 61 11.77 -10.33 -21.54
C THR A 61 11.43 -9.16 -22.47
N LEU A 62 12.37 -8.23 -22.70
CA LEU A 62 12.17 -7.12 -23.65
C LEU A 62 11.89 -7.61 -25.07
N LEU A 63 12.48 -8.73 -25.51
CA LEU A 63 12.16 -9.27 -26.85
C LEU A 63 10.68 -9.61 -26.95
N HIS A 64 10.14 -10.25 -25.93
CA HIS A 64 8.71 -10.57 -25.85
C HIS A 64 7.84 -9.31 -25.78
N ASP A 65 8.25 -8.31 -24.99
CA ASP A 65 7.54 -7.04 -24.84
C ASP A 65 7.46 -6.27 -26.17
N ILE A 66 8.56 -6.26 -26.95
CA ILE A 66 8.58 -5.68 -28.30
C ILE A 66 7.61 -6.41 -29.24
N GLU A 67 7.60 -7.74 -29.22
CA GLU A 67 6.69 -8.53 -30.06
C GLU A 67 5.22 -8.38 -29.62
N MET A 68 4.97 -8.20 -28.32
CA MET A 68 3.60 -7.90 -27.84
C MET A 68 3.12 -6.53 -28.30
N SER A 69 3.99 -5.53 -28.36
CA SER A 69 3.66 -4.13 -28.68
C SER A 69 3.65 -3.83 -30.19
N THR A 70 3.98 -4.80 -31.03
CA THR A 70 4.08 -4.59 -32.49
C THR A 70 3.25 -5.59 -33.28
N THR A 71 2.82 -5.16 -34.48
CA THR A 71 2.04 -6.03 -35.41
C THR A 71 2.92 -7.07 -36.11
N ASN A 72 4.09 -6.70 -36.58
CA ASN A 72 4.92 -7.54 -37.47
C ASN A 72 6.42 -7.49 -37.14
N THR A 73 6.84 -6.93 -36.02
CA THR A 73 8.25 -6.82 -35.65
C THR A 73 8.74 -8.11 -35.00
N LYS A 74 9.84 -8.65 -35.45
CA LYS A 74 10.57 -9.75 -34.81
C LYS A 74 11.70 -9.18 -33.95
N ALA A 75 11.72 -9.53 -32.68
CA ALA A 75 12.78 -9.16 -31.74
C ALA A 75 13.71 -10.35 -31.48
N MET A 76 15.04 -10.09 -31.41
CA MET A 76 16.02 -11.13 -31.17
C MET A 76 17.28 -10.59 -30.50
N LEU A 77 17.99 -11.44 -29.78
CA LEU A 77 19.35 -11.12 -29.37
C LEU A 77 20.28 -11.06 -30.58
N GLU A 78 21.13 -10.03 -30.64
CA GLU A 78 22.00 -9.76 -31.79
C GLU A 78 23.38 -9.31 -31.35
N GLY A 79 24.38 -9.42 -32.22
CA GLY A 79 25.70 -8.86 -31.99
C GLY A 79 25.70 -7.33 -31.96
N GLU A 80 26.58 -6.72 -31.15
CA GLU A 80 26.63 -5.27 -30.89
C GLU A 80 26.54 -4.42 -32.16
N ASN A 81 27.26 -4.81 -33.21
CA ASN A 81 27.30 -4.06 -34.47
C ASN A 81 25.96 -4.01 -35.20
N LYS A 82 25.15 -5.07 -35.09
CA LYS A 82 23.85 -5.20 -35.78
C LYS A 82 22.67 -4.74 -34.92
N ALA A 83 22.84 -4.69 -33.59
CA ALA A 83 21.78 -4.35 -32.68
C ALA A 83 21.27 -2.91 -32.85
N ASN A 84 19.94 -2.72 -32.75
CA ASN A 84 19.26 -1.42 -32.72
C ASN A 84 19.16 -0.92 -31.27
N VAL A 85 19.13 -1.83 -30.30
CA VAL A 85 19.04 -1.56 -28.86
C VAL A 85 20.24 -2.17 -28.18
N VAL A 86 20.96 -1.39 -27.38
CA VAL A 86 22.11 -1.84 -26.57
C VAL A 86 21.74 -1.64 -25.10
N VAL A 87 21.78 -2.72 -24.32
CA VAL A 87 21.51 -2.66 -22.89
C VAL A 87 22.72 -3.12 -22.10
N GLY A 88 22.96 -2.51 -20.93
CA GLY A 88 24.06 -2.95 -20.08
C GLY A 88 24.27 -2.15 -18.82
N THR A 89 25.12 -2.70 -17.97
CA THR A 89 25.49 -2.15 -16.68
C THR A 89 26.89 -1.52 -16.75
N LEU A 90 27.04 -0.32 -16.22
CA LEU A 90 28.34 0.35 -16.10
C LEU A 90 29.32 -0.53 -15.28
N GLY A 91 30.50 -0.80 -15.82
CA GLY A 91 31.49 -1.66 -15.20
C GLY A 91 31.31 -3.17 -15.41
N HIS A 92 30.21 -3.60 -16.05
CA HIS A 92 29.95 -5.00 -16.41
C HIS A 92 29.77 -5.20 -17.94
N SER A 93 29.21 -4.20 -18.62
CA SER A 93 29.06 -4.22 -20.08
C SER A 93 30.18 -3.47 -20.74
N LYS A 94 30.98 -4.19 -21.53
CA LYS A 94 32.07 -3.59 -22.30
C LYS A 94 31.56 -2.54 -23.28
N ALA A 95 30.39 -2.77 -23.89
CA ALA A 95 29.82 -1.82 -24.84
C ALA A 95 29.47 -0.48 -24.14
N ILE A 96 28.90 -0.52 -22.95
CA ILE A 96 28.57 0.68 -22.15
C ILE A 96 29.89 1.38 -21.71
N ASP A 97 30.86 0.64 -21.22
CA ASP A 97 32.14 1.19 -20.77
C ASP A 97 32.91 1.86 -21.91
N ASP A 98 32.86 1.28 -23.10
CA ASP A 98 33.52 1.86 -24.29
C ASP A 98 32.80 3.14 -24.75
N MET A 99 31.47 3.21 -24.69
CA MET A 99 30.73 4.44 -24.97
C MET A 99 31.02 5.54 -23.93
N VAL A 100 31.20 5.20 -22.67
CA VAL A 100 31.62 6.13 -21.63
C VAL A 100 33.05 6.63 -21.87
N LYS A 101 34.00 5.74 -22.17
CA LYS A 101 35.38 6.09 -22.50
C LYS A 101 35.47 7.00 -23.74
N ALA A 102 34.62 6.76 -24.73
CA ALA A 102 34.50 7.58 -25.94
C ALA A 102 33.79 8.93 -25.72
N GLY A 103 33.32 9.21 -24.50
CA GLY A 103 32.58 10.43 -24.17
C GLY A 103 31.16 10.53 -24.78
N LYS A 104 30.63 9.41 -25.29
CA LYS A 104 29.28 9.33 -25.87
C LYS A 104 28.22 9.23 -24.79
N ILE A 105 28.55 8.73 -23.60
CA ILE A 105 27.75 8.70 -22.39
C ILE A 105 28.52 9.44 -21.30
N ASP A 106 27.82 10.35 -20.61
CA ASP A 106 28.40 11.02 -19.45
C ASP A 106 28.40 10.08 -18.21
N ALA A 107 29.57 9.62 -17.83
CA ALA A 107 29.76 8.74 -16.68
C ALA A 107 29.17 9.31 -15.36
N ARG A 108 29.12 10.65 -15.20
CA ARG A 108 28.59 11.32 -13.99
C ARG A 108 27.11 11.03 -13.75
N LEU A 109 26.38 10.68 -14.80
CA LEU A 109 24.98 10.33 -14.70
C LEU A 109 24.72 8.97 -14.03
N LEU A 110 25.74 8.08 -14.05
CA LEU A 110 25.62 6.69 -13.55
C LEU A 110 26.61 6.35 -12.43
N LYS A 111 27.86 6.83 -12.53
CA LYS A 111 28.93 6.44 -11.59
C LYS A 111 28.61 6.88 -10.16
N GLY A 112 28.60 5.92 -9.24
CA GLY A 112 28.31 6.14 -7.83
C GLY A 112 26.83 6.37 -7.53
N LYS A 113 25.94 6.15 -8.49
CA LYS A 113 24.50 6.21 -8.36
C LYS A 113 23.94 4.84 -7.98
N THR A 114 22.79 4.83 -7.33
CA THR A 114 22.10 3.61 -6.89
C THR A 114 20.86 3.41 -7.75
N GLU A 115 20.78 2.24 -8.38
CA GLU A 115 19.58 1.80 -9.15
C GLU A 115 19.12 2.82 -10.20
N LYS A 116 20.03 3.66 -10.67
CA LYS A 116 19.76 4.68 -11.67
C LYS A 116 20.02 4.14 -13.08
N TYR A 117 19.19 4.55 -14.01
CA TYR A 117 19.40 4.30 -15.44
C TYR A 117 19.37 5.58 -16.24
N ILE A 118 19.91 5.50 -17.43
CA ILE A 118 19.69 6.44 -18.52
C ILE A 118 19.27 5.68 -19.77
N ILE A 119 18.42 6.30 -20.56
CA ILE A 119 18.00 5.86 -21.89
C ILE A 119 18.35 7.00 -22.85
N THR A 120 19.16 6.69 -23.86
CA THR A 120 19.66 7.72 -24.80
C THR A 120 19.89 7.13 -26.18
N VAL A 121 20.06 7.98 -27.19
CA VAL A 121 20.39 7.57 -28.56
C VAL A 121 21.87 7.87 -28.81
N VAL A 122 22.64 6.83 -29.14
CA VAL A 122 24.07 6.90 -29.48
C VAL A 122 24.29 6.16 -30.80
N ASP A 123 24.91 6.80 -31.76
CA ASP A 123 25.24 6.23 -33.09
C ASP A 123 24.04 5.53 -33.78
N ASN A 124 22.88 6.18 -33.75
CA ASN A 124 21.61 5.63 -34.26
C ASN A 124 21.17 4.30 -33.60
N LYS A 125 21.54 4.07 -32.37
CA LYS A 125 21.05 2.97 -31.51
C LYS A 125 20.42 3.53 -30.28
N LEU A 126 19.36 2.88 -29.79
CA LEU A 126 18.86 3.10 -28.44
C LEU A 126 19.78 2.45 -27.43
N VAL A 127 20.26 3.20 -26.46
CA VAL A 127 21.18 2.71 -25.43
C VAL A 127 20.49 2.84 -24.07
N ILE A 128 20.40 1.74 -23.35
CA ILE A 128 19.88 1.65 -21.99
C ILE A 128 21.04 1.26 -21.07
N ALA A 129 21.48 2.19 -20.25
CA ALA A 129 22.62 1.99 -19.37
C ALA A 129 22.24 2.17 -17.90
N GLY A 130 22.56 1.19 -17.06
CA GLY A 130 22.36 1.24 -15.62
C GLY A 130 23.62 1.56 -14.83
N SER A 131 23.47 2.22 -13.69
CA SER A 131 24.53 2.43 -12.71
C SER A 131 24.95 1.13 -12.01
N ASP A 132 24.02 0.20 -11.90
CA ASP A 132 24.17 -1.14 -11.36
C ASP A 132 23.16 -2.09 -12.06
N ARG A 133 23.12 -3.38 -11.63
CA ARG A 133 22.25 -4.39 -12.25
C ARG A 133 20.78 -3.99 -12.26
N ARG A 134 20.27 -3.42 -11.14
CA ARG A 134 18.87 -3.02 -11.05
C ARG A 134 18.57 -1.76 -11.86
N GLY A 135 19.47 -0.79 -11.88
CA GLY A 135 19.34 0.36 -12.77
C GLY A 135 19.17 -0.05 -14.24
N ALA A 136 20.00 -1.00 -14.74
CA ALA A 136 19.86 -1.50 -16.10
C ALA A 136 18.51 -2.21 -16.33
N ILE A 137 18.06 -3.04 -15.37
CA ILE A 137 16.77 -3.74 -15.43
C ILE A 137 15.61 -2.73 -15.46
N TYR A 138 15.64 -1.70 -14.62
CA TYR A 138 14.60 -0.66 -14.60
C TYR A 138 14.56 0.15 -15.89
N GLY A 139 15.72 0.46 -16.47
CA GLY A 139 15.77 1.09 -17.79
C GLY A 139 15.15 0.24 -18.90
N ILE A 140 15.37 -1.08 -18.87
CA ILE A 140 14.73 -2.02 -19.79
C ILE A 140 13.21 -2.00 -19.61
N TYR A 141 12.71 -2.14 -18.37
CA TYR A 141 11.27 -2.14 -18.09
C TYR A 141 10.61 -0.77 -18.28
N GLU A 142 11.38 0.33 -18.13
CA GLU A 142 10.87 1.65 -18.52
C GLU A 142 10.66 1.74 -20.04
N PHE A 143 11.58 1.19 -20.82
CA PHE A 143 11.38 1.10 -22.26
C PHE A 143 10.16 0.23 -22.59
N SER A 144 10.01 -0.94 -21.97
CA SER A 144 8.81 -1.78 -22.11
C SER A 144 7.52 -1.02 -21.77
N ARG A 145 7.51 -0.26 -20.67
CA ARG A 145 6.35 0.57 -20.27
C ARG A 145 6.00 1.60 -21.34
N GLN A 146 6.99 2.25 -21.91
CA GLN A 146 6.77 3.22 -22.98
C GLN A 146 6.39 2.59 -24.33
N LEU A 147 6.67 1.31 -24.53
CA LEU A 147 6.09 0.51 -25.63
C LEU A 147 4.62 0.16 -25.38
N GLY A 148 4.07 0.50 -24.24
CA GLY A 148 2.68 0.22 -23.84
C GLY A 148 2.50 -1.11 -23.10
N VAL A 149 3.58 -1.78 -22.69
CA VAL A 149 3.50 -3.01 -21.88
C VAL A 149 3.36 -2.62 -20.41
N SER A 150 2.15 -2.74 -19.88
CA SER A 150 1.87 -2.45 -18.48
C SER A 150 2.63 -3.42 -17.54
N PRO A 151 3.07 -2.99 -16.35
CA PRO A 151 3.52 -3.90 -15.30
C PRO A 151 2.51 -4.98 -14.97
N TRP A 152 1.23 -4.69 -15.14
CA TRP A 152 0.09 -5.55 -14.84
C TRP A 152 -0.37 -6.44 -16.00
N TYR A 153 0.39 -6.46 -17.13
CA TYR A 153 0.03 -7.23 -18.31
C TYR A 153 -0.27 -8.70 -17.98
N TRP A 154 0.50 -9.29 -17.08
CA TRP A 154 0.32 -10.68 -16.68
C TRP A 154 -0.59 -10.84 -15.45
N TRP A 155 -0.41 -10.01 -14.39
CA TRP A 155 -1.12 -10.14 -13.12
C TRP A 155 -2.55 -9.58 -13.14
N ALA A 156 -2.90 -8.74 -14.08
CA ALA A 156 -4.24 -8.20 -14.25
C ALA A 156 -4.73 -8.25 -15.70
N ASP A 157 -4.07 -9.05 -16.56
CA ASP A 157 -4.44 -9.25 -17.97
C ASP A 157 -4.59 -7.93 -18.75
N VAL A 158 -3.79 -6.92 -18.38
CA VAL A 158 -3.79 -5.63 -19.07
C VAL A 158 -3.29 -5.82 -20.49
N PRO A 159 -4.08 -5.47 -21.51
CA PRO A 159 -3.69 -5.67 -22.91
C PRO A 159 -2.59 -4.70 -23.33
N THR A 160 -1.79 -5.11 -24.30
CA THR A 160 -0.80 -4.24 -24.95
C THR A 160 -1.26 -3.88 -26.35
N ALA A 161 -1.37 -2.58 -26.61
CA ALA A 161 -1.71 -2.08 -27.95
C ALA A 161 -0.58 -2.41 -28.94
N LYS A 162 -0.95 -2.77 -30.18
CA LYS A 162 0.03 -3.10 -31.23
C LYS A 162 0.24 -1.94 -32.19
N HIS A 163 1.49 -1.70 -32.51
CA HIS A 163 1.93 -0.62 -33.39
C HIS A 163 2.80 -1.13 -34.54
N ASP A 164 2.72 -0.50 -35.69
CA ASP A 164 3.52 -0.86 -36.87
C ASP A 164 4.96 -0.36 -36.76
N LYS A 165 5.16 0.79 -36.12
CA LYS A 165 6.44 1.49 -36.04
C LYS A 165 6.74 1.93 -34.62
N ILE A 166 8.00 1.85 -34.23
CA ILE A 166 8.54 2.34 -32.98
C ILE A 166 9.60 3.41 -33.30
N PHE A 167 9.33 4.64 -32.89
CA PHE A 167 10.26 5.76 -32.97
C PHE A 167 10.76 6.12 -31.58
N VAL A 168 11.99 6.58 -31.51
CA VAL A 168 12.61 7.09 -30.30
C VAL A 168 13.12 8.52 -30.55
N SER A 169 12.82 9.41 -29.62
CA SER A 169 13.32 10.79 -29.64
C SER A 169 14.76 10.84 -29.10
N LYS A 170 15.58 11.72 -29.66
CA LYS A 170 16.92 12.00 -29.12
C LYS A 170 16.79 12.71 -27.77
N GLY A 171 17.75 12.45 -26.90
CA GLY A 171 17.80 12.98 -25.55
C GLY A 171 18.42 11.98 -24.59
N THR A 172 18.47 12.36 -23.33
CA THR A 172 18.87 11.46 -22.23
C THR A 172 17.73 11.46 -21.21
N TYR A 173 17.15 10.30 -20.98
CA TYR A 173 15.98 10.09 -20.16
C TYR A 173 16.36 9.29 -18.92
N THR A 174 15.79 9.65 -17.77
CA THR A 174 16.03 9.01 -16.46
C THR A 174 14.96 9.42 -15.46
N ASP A 175 14.59 8.51 -14.54
CA ASP A 175 13.73 8.82 -13.39
C ASP A 175 14.53 9.15 -12.12
N GLY A 176 15.86 9.26 -12.25
CA GLY A 176 16.73 9.54 -11.09
C GLY A 176 17.10 8.30 -10.30
N GLU A 177 17.35 8.51 -9.02
CA GLU A 177 17.60 7.46 -8.02
C GLU A 177 16.36 7.31 -7.13
N PRO A 178 16.05 6.11 -6.63
CA PRO A 178 14.91 5.93 -5.73
C PRO A 178 15.10 6.69 -4.42
N ALA A 179 14.03 7.27 -3.90
CA ALA A 179 14.03 7.96 -2.61
C ALA A 179 14.14 6.98 -1.44
N VAL A 180 13.49 5.81 -1.55
CA VAL A 180 13.57 4.74 -0.56
C VAL A 180 14.48 3.64 -1.07
N ARG A 181 15.50 3.27 -0.27
CA ARG A 181 16.55 2.34 -0.71
C ARG A 181 16.05 0.91 -0.95
N TYR A 182 15.33 0.33 0.02
CA TYR A 182 14.71 -1.00 -0.09
C TYR A 182 13.21 -0.83 -0.17
N ARG A 183 12.59 -1.37 -1.19
CA ARG A 183 11.15 -1.20 -1.44
C ARG A 183 10.57 -2.45 -2.04
N GLY A 184 9.55 -2.97 -1.39
CA GLY A 184 9.02 -4.25 -1.85
C GLY A 184 7.72 -4.66 -1.19
N LEU A 185 7.38 -5.92 -1.42
CA LEU A 185 6.13 -6.54 -1.02
C LEU A 185 6.37 -7.62 0.02
N PHE A 186 5.37 -7.87 0.83
CA PHE A 186 5.27 -9.01 1.71
C PHE A 186 4.00 -9.81 1.37
N LEU A 187 4.18 -11.05 0.92
CA LEU A 187 3.10 -12.01 0.74
C LEU A 187 2.81 -12.67 2.07
N ASN A 188 2.11 -11.96 2.95
CA ASN A 188 1.94 -12.38 4.33
C ASN A 188 1.02 -13.60 4.48
N ASP A 189 -0.03 -13.68 3.67
CA ASP A 189 -1.06 -14.69 3.84
C ASP A 189 -1.47 -15.31 2.48
N GLU A 190 -0.99 -16.52 2.26
CA GLU A 190 -1.20 -17.25 1.02
C GLU A 190 -2.47 -18.09 0.99
N ALA A 191 -3.13 -18.33 2.13
CA ALA A 191 -4.29 -19.20 2.20
C ALA A 191 -5.59 -18.42 2.48
N PRO A 192 -6.73 -18.82 1.86
CA PRO A 192 -6.89 -19.95 0.94
C PRO A 192 -6.62 -19.61 -0.53
N CYS A 193 -6.53 -18.31 -0.90
CA CYS A 193 -6.60 -17.84 -2.28
C CYS A 193 -5.35 -18.18 -3.07
N LEU A 194 -4.22 -17.59 -2.72
CA LEU A 194 -2.98 -17.77 -3.46
C LEU A 194 -2.55 -19.25 -3.49
N THR A 195 -2.69 -19.97 -2.38
CA THR A 195 -2.37 -21.41 -2.28
C THR A 195 -3.21 -22.23 -3.25
N THR A 196 -4.52 -21.98 -3.30
CA THR A 196 -5.42 -22.71 -4.22
C THR A 196 -5.12 -22.38 -5.67
N TRP A 197 -4.92 -21.09 -5.98
CA TRP A 197 -4.60 -20.68 -7.34
C TRP A 197 -3.24 -21.23 -7.81
N VAL A 198 -2.20 -21.21 -6.96
CA VAL A 198 -0.88 -21.78 -7.28
C VAL A 198 -1.00 -23.28 -7.54
N LYS A 199 -1.77 -24.01 -6.72
CA LYS A 199 -2.04 -25.42 -6.94
C LYS A 199 -2.73 -25.69 -8.28
N ASN A 200 -3.73 -24.89 -8.63
CA ASN A 200 -4.45 -25.02 -9.90
C ASN A 200 -3.58 -24.67 -11.11
N THR A 201 -2.67 -23.69 -10.96
CA THR A 201 -1.86 -23.17 -12.07
C THR A 201 -0.54 -23.91 -12.26
N TYR A 202 0.16 -24.22 -11.17
CA TYR A 202 1.51 -24.81 -11.21
C TYR A 202 1.57 -26.26 -10.73
N GLY A 203 0.49 -26.76 -10.09
CA GLY A 203 0.41 -28.13 -9.59
C GLY A 203 1.11 -28.37 -8.26
N THR A 204 1.63 -27.35 -7.61
CA THR A 204 2.33 -27.41 -6.31
C THR A 204 1.47 -26.85 -5.18
N ASN A 205 1.65 -27.36 -3.95
CA ASN A 205 0.98 -26.82 -2.77
C ASN A 205 1.79 -25.66 -2.12
N TYR A 206 2.74 -25.11 -2.85
CA TYR A 206 3.64 -24.02 -2.45
C TYR A 206 4.07 -23.22 -3.67
N GLY A 207 4.54 -21.98 -3.46
CA GLY A 207 5.15 -21.18 -4.51
C GLY A 207 6.50 -21.73 -4.92
N ASP A 208 6.61 -22.30 -6.10
CA ASP A 208 7.89 -22.69 -6.69
C ASP A 208 8.51 -21.54 -7.50
N HIS A 209 9.72 -21.75 -8.01
CA HIS A 209 10.45 -20.72 -8.76
C HIS A 209 9.69 -20.18 -9.97
N ARG A 210 8.78 -20.95 -10.60
CA ARG A 210 7.96 -20.51 -11.75
C ARG A 210 6.93 -19.46 -11.32
N PHE A 211 6.34 -19.66 -10.14
CA PHE A 211 5.45 -18.69 -9.51
C PHE A 211 6.21 -17.42 -9.09
N TYR A 212 7.30 -17.60 -8.33
CA TYR A 212 8.07 -16.46 -7.84
C TYR A 212 8.73 -15.67 -8.96
N GLU A 213 9.10 -16.29 -10.08
CA GLU A 213 9.58 -15.57 -11.27
C GLU A 213 8.58 -14.52 -11.76
N ARG A 214 7.28 -14.82 -11.73
CA ARG A 214 6.21 -13.86 -12.09
C ARG A 214 6.05 -12.76 -11.04
N VAL A 215 6.24 -13.08 -9.77
CA VAL A 215 6.23 -12.09 -8.69
C VAL A 215 7.45 -11.16 -8.81
N PHE A 216 8.63 -11.72 -9.01
CA PHE A 216 9.87 -10.94 -9.17
C PHE A 216 9.80 -10.02 -10.39
N GLU A 217 9.28 -10.50 -11.50
CA GLU A 217 9.08 -9.67 -12.68
C GLU A 217 8.17 -8.48 -12.40
N LEU A 218 7.03 -8.70 -11.72
CA LEU A 218 6.12 -7.62 -11.32
C LEU A 218 6.82 -6.57 -10.45
N ILE A 219 7.53 -7.02 -9.41
CA ILE A 219 8.28 -6.13 -8.51
C ILE A 219 9.27 -5.27 -9.28
N LEU A 220 10.04 -5.88 -10.20
CA LEU A 220 11.04 -5.17 -10.98
C LEU A 220 10.42 -4.20 -12.00
N ARG A 221 9.30 -4.57 -12.63
CA ARG A 221 8.55 -3.67 -13.53
C ARG A 221 7.98 -2.46 -12.79
N LEU A 222 7.63 -2.62 -11.53
CA LEU A 222 7.19 -1.55 -10.63
C LEU A 222 8.36 -0.82 -9.92
N LYS A 223 9.61 -1.06 -10.35
CA LYS A 223 10.83 -0.49 -9.76
C LYS A 223 10.98 -0.80 -8.26
N GLY A 224 10.34 -1.84 -7.78
CA GLY A 224 10.65 -2.48 -6.49
C GLY A 224 11.93 -3.32 -6.59
N ASN A 225 12.52 -3.65 -5.45
CA ASN A 225 13.76 -4.43 -5.40
C ASN A 225 13.75 -5.56 -4.38
N MET A 226 12.65 -5.75 -3.63
CA MET A 226 12.64 -6.64 -2.47
C MET A 226 11.32 -7.43 -2.36
N LEU A 227 11.43 -8.66 -1.83
CA LEU A 227 10.31 -9.50 -1.44
C LEU A 227 10.54 -10.12 -0.06
N TRP A 228 9.50 -10.10 0.79
CA TRP A 228 9.28 -11.04 1.86
C TRP A 228 8.29 -12.10 1.34
N PRO A 229 8.72 -13.37 1.21
CA PRO A 229 7.88 -14.41 0.61
C PRO A 229 6.78 -14.90 1.57
N ALA A 230 5.82 -15.61 1.02
CA ALA A 230 4.74 -16.26 1.77
C ALA A 230 5.29 -17.26 2.79
N MET A 231 4.64 -17.35 3.99
CA MET A 231 5.27 -17.96 5.15
C MET A 231 4.37 -18.83 6.04
N TRP A 232 3.04 -18.71 5.97
CA TRP A 232 2.19 -19.40 6.92
C TRP A 232 2.04 -20.91 6.65
N SER A 233 1.99 -21.29 5.37
CA SER A 233 1.99 -22.69 4.96
C SER A 233 3.19 -23.05 4.09
N TRP A 234 3.93 -22.09 3.57
CA TRP A 234 5.06 -22.25 2.68
C TRP A 234 6.40 -22.01 3.36
N ALA A 235 7.46 -22.58 2.80
CA ALA A 235 8.84 -22.37 3.21
C ALA A 235 9.68 -22.05 1.96
N PHE A 236 9.77 -20.80 1.59
CA PHE A 236 10.36 -20.30 0.35
C PHE A 236 11.64 -21.02 -0.10
N TYR A 237 12.58 -21.19 0.83
CA TYR A 237 13.87 -21.80 0.52
C TYR A 237 13.83 -23.34 0.59
N ALA A 238 12.95 -23.92 1.43
CA ALA A 238 12.93 -25.35 1.66
C ALA A 238 11.98 -26.09 0.70
N ASP A 239 10.91 -25.44 0.28
CA ASP A 239 9.94 -26.02 -0.66
C ASP A 239 10.51 -26.11 -2.07
N ASP A 240 11.25 -25.11 -2.53
CA ASP A 240 11.97 -25.12 -3.79
C ASP A 240 13.32 -24.40 -3.68
N PRO A 241 14.45 -25.13 -3.69
CA PRO A 241 15.79 -24.51 -3.62
C PRO A 241 16.11 -23.55 -4.77
N MET A 242 15.35 -23.61 -5.88
CA MET A 242 15.52 -22.67 -7.01
C MET A 242 14.93 -21.28 -6.72
N ASN A 243 14.06 -21.13 -5.71
CA ASN A 243 13.43 -19.84 -5.39
C ASN A 243 14.47 -18.76 -5.10
N GLY A 244 15.37 -19.01 -4.14
CA GLY A 244 16.43 -18.06 -3.79
C GLY A 244 17.39 -17.79 -4.94
N LYS A 245 17.74 -18.82 -5.70
CA LYS A 245 18.60 -18.67 -6.88
C LYS A 245 17.92 -17.82 -7.95
N THR A 246 16.63 -18.02 -8.20
CA THR A 246 15.86 -17.22 -9.18
C THR A 246 15.76 -15.76 -8.75
N ALA A 247 15.57 -15.50 -7.45
CA ALA A 247 15.58 -14.15 -6.93
C ALA A 247 16.91 -13.43 -7.20
N ASP A 248 18.04 -14.05 -6.84
CA ASP A 248 19.36 -13.48 -7.06
C ASP A 248 19.67 -13.32 -8.54
N ASP A 249 19.40 -14.35 -9.36
CA ASP A 249 19.57 -14.31 -10.82
C ASP A 249 18.75 -13.16 -11.45
N MET A 250 17.57 -12.83 -10.94
CA MET A 250 16.75 -11.72 -11.43
C MET A 250 17.12 -10.36 -10.82
N GLY A 251 17.82 -10.34 -9.71
CA GLY A 251 18.21 -9.13 -9.01
C GLY A 251 17.23 -8.66 -7.93
N VAL A 252 16.36 -9.55 -7.45
CA VAL A 252 15.45 -9.28 -6.33
C VAL A 252 16.10 -9.67 -5.01
N ILE A 253 16.04 -8.77 -4.05
CA ILE A 253 16.53 -8.96 -2.68
C ILE A 253 15.47 -9.77 -1.92
N ILE A 254 15.87 -10.83 -1.27
CA ILE A 254 14.98 -11.57 -0.38
C ILE A 254 15.25 -11.12 1.06
N GLY A 255 14.17 -10.87 1.78
CA GLY A 255 14.16 -10.79 3.23
C GLY A 255 13.19 -11.80 3.78
N THR A 256 13.17 -11.97 5.08
CA THR A 256 12.18 -12.78 5.77
C THR A 256 11.45 -11.92 6.80
N SER A 257 10.24 -12.32 7.18
CA SER A 257 9.38 -11.49 8.01
C SER A 257 9.94 -11.26 9.42
N HIS A 258 9.25 -10.43 10.17
CA HIS A 258 9.62 -10.00 11.51
C HIS A 258 9.76 -11.14 12.55
N HIS A 259 9.16 -12.32 12.31
CA HIS A 259 9.31 -13.50 13.18
C HIS A 259 10.07 -14.65 12.50
N GLU A 260 10.68 -14.41 11.36
CA GLU A 260 11.47 -15.36 10.58
C GLU A 260 12.95 -14.93 10.50
N PRO A 261 13.70 -14.93 11.62
CA PRO A 261 15.06 -14.40 11.62
C PRO A 261 16.06 -15.29 10.86
N MET A 262 17.16 -14.67 10.43
CA MET A 262 18.35 -15.32 9.91
C MET A 262 18.14 -16.08 8.59
N ALA A 263 17.37 -15.49 7.69
CA ALA A 263 17.03 -16.07 6.37
C ALA A 263 16.43 -17.48 6.46
N ARG A 264 15.62 -17.72 7.51
CA ARG A 264 14.89 -18.99 7.71
C ARG A 264 13.41 -18.73 7.63
N ASN A 265 12.68 -19.65 7.04
CA ASN A 265 11.22 -19.60 7.10
C ASN A 265 10.71 -20.33 8.34
N HIS A 266 9.70 -19.77 9.01
CA HIS A 266 9.10 -20.37 10.20
C HIS A 266 8.64 -21.81 9.95
N GLN A 267 8.10 -22.10 8.76
CA GLN A 267 7.67 -23.44 8.40
C GLN A 267 8.82 -24.46 8.31
N GLU A 268 10.04 -24.04 8.06
CA GLU A 268 11.19 -24.96 8.13
C GLU A 268 11.38 -25.50 9.55
N TYR A 269 11.17 -24.64 10.55
CA TYR A 269 11.19 -25.04 11.95
C TYR A 269 9.91 -25.82 12.34
N ALA A 270 8.73 -25.28 12.02
CA ALA A 270 7.45 -25.85 12.42
C ALA A 270 7.23 -27.28 11.93
N ARG A 271 7.64 -27.59 10.69
CA ARG A 271 7.55 -28.94 10.09
C ARG A 271 8.52 -29.94 10.70
N LYS A 272 9.57 -29.47 11.41
CA LYS A 272 10.64 -30.31 11.99
C LYS A 272 10.86 -30.02 13.49
N ARG A 273 9.80 -29.71 14.23
CA ARG A 273 9.89 -29.37 15.67
C ARG A 273 10.59 -30.45 16.52
N THR A 274 10.42 -31.72 16.16
CA THR A 274 11.10 -32.83 16.85
C THR A 274 12.61 -32.85 16.63
N GLU A 275 13.08 -32.34 15.48
CA GLU A 275 14.50 -32.22 15.15
C GLU A 275 15.13 -30.98 15.83
N TRP A 276 14.41 -29.84 15.79
CA TRP A 276 14.92 -28.55 16.25
C TRP A 276 14.69 -28.30 17.74
N GLY A 277 13.73 -29.01 18.39
CA GLY A 277 13.36 -28.80 19.78
C GLY A 277 12.45 -27.57 19.99
N PRO A 278 12.29 -27.06 21.22
CA PRO A 278 11.41 -25.93 21.51
C PRO A 278 11.96 -24.61 20.95
N TRP A 279 11.06 -23.73 20.46
CA TRP A 279 11.40 -22.36 20.05
C TRP A 279 11.60 -21.46 21.28
N ASN A 280 12.64 -21.75 22.04
CA ASN A 280 12.98 -21.07 23.29
C ASN A 280 14.49 -20.94 23.43
N TYR A 281 14.99 -19.73 23.34
CA TYR A 281 16.42 -19.46 23.29
C TYR A 281 17.12 -19.73 24.63
N ASN A 282 16.39 -19.66 25.75
CA ASN A 282 16.97 -20.02 27.07
C ASN A 282 17.24 -21.52 27.25
N THR A 283 16.39 -22.38 26.68
CA THR A 283 16.42 -23.81 26.86
C THR A 283 16.96 -24.60 25.67
N ASN A 284 17.04 -23.98 24.49
CA ASN A 284 17.38 -24.65 23.24
C ASN A 284 18.34 -23.82 22.34
N LYS A 285 19.22 -23.06 22.97
CA LYS A 285 20.13 -22.12 22.31
C LYS A 285 20.95 -22.75 21.19
N GLU A 286 21.56 -23.90 21.42
CA GLU A 286 22.49 -24.53 20.47
C GLU A 286 21.80 -24.97 19.18
N ASN A 287 20.61 -25.56 19.26
CA ASN A 287 19.87 -25.97 18.08
C ASN A 287 19.36 -24.76 17.31
N LEU A 288 18.90 -23.70 18.01
CA LEU A 288 18.46 -22.46 17.35
C LEU A 288 19.63 -21.75 16.68
N GLN A 289 20.83 -21.74 17.26
CA GLN A 289 22.03 -21.21 16.63
C GLN A 289 22.42 -22.02 15.38
N ARG A 290 22.30 -23.36 15.44
CA ARG A 290 22.50 -24.21 14.24
C ARG A 290 21.45 -23.87 13.17
N PHE A 291 20.18 -23.76 13.54
CA PHE A 291 19.09 -23.38 12.65
C PHE A 291 19.37 -22.03 11.96
N PHE A 292 19.77 -21.02 12.71
CA PHE A 292 20.13 -19.71 12.20
C PHE A 292 21.36 -19.75 11.27
N ARG A 293 22.38 -20.52 11.64
CA ARG A 293 23.61 -20.67 10.84
C ARG A 293 23.32 -21.23 9.47
N GLU A 294 22.53 -22.28 9.36
CA GLU A 294 22.14 -22.88 8.08
C GLU A 294 21.42 -21.89 7.17
N GLY A 295 20.60 -20.95 7.72
CA GLY A 295 19.98 -19.90 6.93
C GLY A 295 20.98 -18.93 6.35
N ILE A 296 21.95 -18.47 7.13
CA ILE A 296 23.00 -17.56 6.65
C ILE A 296 23.95 -18.26 5.66
N GLU A 297 24.25 -19.55 5.84
CA GLU A 297 25.06 -20.32 4.88
C GLU A 297 24.42 -20.33 3.49
N ARG A 298 23.11 -20.44 3.45
CA ARG A 298 22.30 -20.42 2.22
C ARG A 298 22.21 -19.02 1.58
N ALA A 299 22.11 -17.97 2.39
CA ALA A 299 22.07 -16.58 1.92
C ALA A 299 23.47 -15.99 1.62
N LYS A 300 24.54 -16.77 1.86
CA LYS A 300 25.91 -16.31 1.63
C LYS A 300 26.17 -16.04 0.14
N GLY A 301 26.53 -14.80 -0.17
CA GLY A 301 26.89 -14.39 -1.53
C GLY A 301 25.74 -13.71 -2.29
N THR A 302 24.53 -13.64 -1.70
CA THR A 302 23.43 -12.79 -2.19
C THR A 302 23.53 -11.39 -1.59
N ASP A 303 22.69 -10.46 -2.06
CA ASP A 303 22.51 -9.14 -1.44
C ASP A 303 21.24 -9.06 -0.57
N ASP A 304 20.81 -10.22 -0.04
CA ASP A 304 19.63 -10.35 0.79
C ASP A 304 19.68 -9.51 2.08
N LEU A 305 18.52 -9.07 2.55
CA LEU A 305 18.36 -8.29 3.77
C LEU A 305 18.00 -9.22 4.93
N ILE A 306 18.91 -9.39 5.88
CA ILE A 306 18.77 -10.38 6.94
C ILE A 306 17.95 -9.81 8.11
N THR A 307 16.81 -10.40 8.39
CA THR A 307 16.04 -10.13 9.61
C THR A 307 16.77 -10.68 10.82
N ILE A 308 16.96 -9.84 11.85
CA ILE A 308 17.54 -10.24 13.14
C ILE A 308 16.53 -10.00 14.27
N GLY A 309 16.79 -10.57 15.41
CA GLY A 309 15.89 -10.60 16.55
C GLY A 309 15.18 -11.95 16.65
N MET A 310 14.16 -12.01 17.46
CA MET A 310 13.34 -13.21 17.66
C MET A 310 12.02 -12.78 18.29
N ARG A 311 10.92 -13.40 17.88
CA ARG A 311 9.63 -13.39 18.57
C ARG A 311 9.31 -14.78 19.12
N GLY A 312 8.21 -14.96 19.80
CA GLY A 312 7.70 -16.26 20.20
C GLY A 312 7.33 -17.13 19.01
N ASP A 313 7.02 -18.38 19.29
CA ASP A 313 6.63 -19.35 18.28
C ASP A 313 5.27 -18.96 17.65
N GLY A 314 5.17 -18.99 16.33
CA GLY A 314 3.92 -18.69 15.64
C GLY A 314 3.51 -17.20 15.68
N ASP A 315 4.48 -16.28 15.67
CA ASP A 315 4.25 -14.81 15.71
C ASP A 315 3.67 -14.29 17.06
N GLU A 316 3.84 -15.06 18.12
CA GLU A 316 3.45 -14.66 19.47
C GLU A 316 4.56 -13.84 20.17
N ALA A 317 4.24 -13.22 21.30
CA ALA A 317 5.23 -12.57 22.14
C ALA A 317 6.17 -13.62 22.79
N MET A 318 7.47 -13.30 22.91
CA MET A 318 8.45 -14.21 23.55
C MET A 318 8.14 -14.52 25.02
N SER A 319 7.57 -13.55 25.74
CA SER A 319 7.21 -13.65 27.15
C SER A 319 6.14 -12.59 27.47
N GLU A 320 5.42 -12.78 28.58
CA GLU A 320 4.43 -11.80 29.09
C GLU A 320 5.11 -10.49 29.54
N GLU A 321 6.37 -10.58 30.00
CA GLU A 321 7.19 -9.42 30.36
C GLU A 321 8.34 -9.23 29.37
N ALA A 322 8.72 -7.97 29.12
CA ALA A 322 9.80 -7.61 28.20
C ALA A 322 11.17 -8.12 28.68
N ASP A 323 11.62 -9.24 28.17
CA ASP A 323 12.99 -9.74 28.42
C ASP A 323 13.98 -9.15 27.42
N THR A 324 14.31 -7.87 27.62
CA THR A 324 15.24 -7.13 26.76
C THR A 324 16.62 -7.74 26.74
N ARG A 325 17.10 -8.31 27.85
CA ARG A 325 18.43 -8.92 27.95
C ARG A 325 18.54 -10.20 27.12
N LEU A 326 17.49 -11.00 27.12
CA LEU A 326 17.45 -12.21 26.30
C LEU A 326 17.50 -11.84 24.81
N LEU A 327 16.70 -10.89 24.38
CA LEU A 327 16.65 -10.47 22.98
C LEU A 327 17.97 -9.80 22.54
N GLU A 328 18.60 -9.00 23.40
CA GLU A 328 19.96 -8.45 23.14
C GLU A 328 20.99 -9.55 22.96
N GLN A 329 20.93 -10.63 23.77
CA GLN A 329 21.81 -11.78 23.61
C GLN A 329 21.54 -12.53 22.31
N VAL A 330 20.27 -12.73 21.93
CA VAL A 330 19.89 -13.32 20.63
C VAL A 330 20.50 -12.52 19.48
N VAL A 331 20.32 -11.21 19.46
CA VAL A 331 20.86 -10.33 18.42
C VAL A 331 22.39 -10.42 18.34
N LYS A 332 23.05 -10.41 19.50
CA LYS A 332 24.53 -10.56 19.58
C LYS A 332 25.01 -11.87 18.97
N ASP A 333 24.36 -12.97 19.31
CA ASP A 333 24.70 -14.31 18.81
C ASP A 333 24.40 -14.44 17.32
N GLN A 334 23.27 -13.92 16.86
CA GLN A 334 22.92 -13.88 15.43
C GLN A 334 23.95 -13.10 14.61
N ARG A 335 24.37 -11.92 15.06
CA ARG A 335 25.41 -11.12 14.40
C ARG A 335 26.77 -11.82 14.39
N LYS A 336 27.09 -12.58 15.45
CA LYS A 336 28.29 -13.42 15.45
C LYS A 336 28.21 -14.52 14.40
N ILE A 337 27.05 -15.18 14.26
CA ILE A 337 26.81 -16.21 13.23
C ILE A 337 26.98 -15.60 11.82
N ILE A 338 26.40 -14.41 11.57
CA ILE A 338 26.56 -13.70 10.30
C ILE A 338 28.04 -13.48 9.98
N ALA A 339 28.81 -12.98 10.94
CA ALA A 339 30.23 -12.72 10.73
C ALA A 339 31.03 -14.02 10.50
N ASP A 340 30.78 -15.05 11.30
CA ASP A 340 31.47 -16.35 11.20
C ASP A 340 31.21 -17.03 9.84
N VAL A 341 29.96 -17.00 9.36
CA VAL A 341 29.59 -17.65 8.09
C VAL A 341 30.05 -16.86 6.88
N THR A 342 29.85 -15.55 6.89
CA THR A 342 30.21 -14.72 5.73
C THR A 342 31.70 -14.44 5.62
N GLY A 343 32.44 -14.55 6.72
CA GLY A 343 33.85 -14.16 6.80
C GLY A 343 34.09 -12.65 6.76
N LYS A 344 33.03 -11.86 6.98
CA LYS A 344 33.01 -10.40 6.99
C LYS A 344 32.57 -9.87 8.34
N LYS A 345 32.74 -8.58 8.58
CA LYS A 345 32.10 -7.97 9.76
C LYS A 345 30.57 -8.03 9.60
N ALA A 346 29.86 -8.26 10.68
CA ALA A 346 28.38 -8.31 10.64
C ALA A 346 27.77 -7.03 10.03
N SER A 347 28.40 -5.88 10.24
CA SER A 347 27.99 -4.59 9.66
C SER A 347 28.13 -4.48 8.14
N GLU A 348 28.81 -5.43 7.49
CA GLU A 348 28.93 -5.48 6.04
C GLU A 348 27.83 -6.32 5.36
N THR A 349 27.02 -7.00 6.16
CA THR A 349 25.80 -7.70 5.70
C THR A 349 24.59 -6.86 6.12
N PRO A 350 23.72 -6.43 5.19
CA PRO A 350 22.53 -5.66 5.54
C PRO A 350 21.60 -6.40 6.49
N GLN A 351 21.17 -5.76 7.54
CA GLN A 351 20.31 -6.34 8.57
C GLN A 351 19.15 -5.42 8.90
N VAL A 352 18.02 -6.02 9.27
CA VAL A 352 16.82 -5.31 9.71
C VAL A 352 16.29 -5.87 11.02
N TRP A 353 15.85 -5.00 11.90
CA TRP A 353 15.13 -5.35 13.13
C TRP A 353 13.75 -4.69 13.11
N ALA A 354 12.70 -5.52 13.11
CA ALA A 354 11.32 -5.06 13.05
C ALA A 354 10.80 -4.74 14.45
N LEU A 355 10.32 -3.52 14.62
CA LEU A 355 9.69 -3.03 15.86
C LEU A 355 8.17 -3.26 15.79
N TYR A 356 7.77 -4.52 15.65
CA TYR A 356 6.38 -4.94 15.51
C TYR A 356 5.79 -5.35 16.86
N LYS A 357 4.57 -4.90 17.16
CA LYS A 357 3.85 -5.19 18.40
C LYS A 357 4.74 -4.95 19.66
N GLU A 358 4.92 -5.96 20.51
CA GLU A 358 5.70 -5.88 21.77
C GLU A 358 7.17 -5.51 21.56
N VAL A 359 7.75 -5.75 20.38
CA VAL A 359 9.15 -5.39 20.10
C VAL A 359 9.36 -3.87 20.11
N LEU A 360 8.35 -3.10 19.75
CA LEU A 360 8.38 -1.63 19.88
C LEU A 360 8.47 -1.23 21.38
N ASP A 361 7.73 -1.92 22.25
CA ASP A 361 7.81 -1.69 23.70
C ASP A 361 9.21 -2.00 24.26
N TYR A 362 9.87 -3.04 23.74
CA TYR A 362 11.25 -3.34 24.12
C TYR A 362 12.20 -2.20 23.73
N TYR A 363 12.03 -1.65 22.53
CA TYR A 363 12.79 -0.48 22.08
C TYR A 363 12.53 0.74 22.98
N ASP A 364 11.28 1.03 23.28
CA ASP A 364 10.88 2.18 24.12
C ASP A 364 11.33 2.02 25.57
N LYS A 365 11.43 0.78 26.08
CA LYS A 365 12.05 0.44 27.37
C LYS A 365 13.59 0.48 27.38
N GLY A 366 14.21 0.85 26.26
CA GLY A 366 15.64 1.11 26.17
C GLY A 366 16.49 0.02 25.52
N MET A 367 15.91 -1.08 25.03
CA MET A 367 16.64 -2.03 24.21
C MET A 367 17.20 -1.36 22.95
N ARG A 368 18.44 -1.70 22.59
CA ARG A 368 19.10 -1.16 21.40
C ARG A 368 19.84 -2.26 20.66
N VAL A 369 19.88 -2.10 19.33
CA VAL A 369 20.70 -2.88 18.42
C VAL A 369 21.86 -2.02 17.89
N PRO A 370 22.94 -2.61 17.35
CA PRO A 370 24.01 -1.84 16.73
C PRO A 370 23.51 -0.84 15.65
N ASP A 371 24.16 0.31 15.55
CA ASP A 371 23.70 1.45 14.75
C ASP A 371 23.76 1.27 13.22
N ASP A 372 24.30 0.14 12.76
CA ASP A 372 24.31 -0.28 11.35
C ASP A 372 23.07 -1.09 10.94
N VAL A 373 22.23 -1.50 11.88
CA VAL A 373 21.00 -2.28 11.64
C VAL A 373 19.86 -1.34 11.22
N ILE A 374 19.10 -1.70 10.20
CA ILE A 374 17.91 -0.95 9.80
C ILE A 374 16.82 -1.13 10.86
N MET A 375 16.26 -0.03 11.34
CA MET A 375 15.15 -0.01 12.29
C MET A 375 13.83 0.05 11.50
N LEU A 376 13.02 -1.00 11.58
CA LEU A 376 11.77 -1.09 10.83
C LEU A 376 10.58 -0.82 11.75
N LEU A 377 10.00 0.36 11.64
CA LEU A 377 8.74 0.72 12.28
C LEU A 377 7.56 0.10 11.54
N CYS A 378 6.49 -0.15 12.26
CA CYS A 378 5.28 -0.73 11.70
C CYS A 378 4.10 0.22 11.90
N ASP A 379 3.12 0.12 11.00
CA ASP A 379 1.81 0.74 11.20
C ASP A 379 1.01 -0.03 12.28
N ASP A 380 -0.25 0.33 12.43
CA ASP A 380 -1.18 -0.33 13.35
C ASP A 380 -1.93 -1.51 12.73
N ASN A 381 -1.46 -2.06 11.61
CA ASN A 381 -2.08 -3.06 10.74
C ASN A 381 -3.27 -2.53 9.90
N TRP A 382 -3.56 -1.22 10.00
CA TRP A 382 -4.70 -0.57 9.34
C TRP A 382 -4.28 0.68 8.55
N GLY A 383 -2.97 0.81 8.29
CA GLY A 383 -2.40 1.89 7.51
C GLY A 383 -2.19 3.19 8.29
N ASN A 384 -2.03 3.15 9.62
CA ASN A 384 -1.70 4.32 10.43
C ASN A 384 -0.30 4.17 11.04
N VAL A 385 0.60 5.10 10.74
CA VAL A 385 1.95 5.14 11.29
C VAL A 385 1.87 5.36 12.81
N ARG A 386 2.37 4.40 13.59
CA ARG A 386 2.28 4.40 15.05
C ARG A 386 3.27 5.37 15.70
N ARG A 387 4.45 5.50 15.09
CA ARG A 387 5.58 6.24 15.63
C ARG A 387 6.50 6.72 14.53
N VAL A 388 7.16 7.83 14.73
CA VAL A 388 8.26 8.31 13.88
C VAL A 388 9.53 8.49 14.73
N PRO A 389 10.73 8.41 14.14
CA PRO A 389 11.97 8.65 14.87
C PRO A 389 12.08 10.10 15.31
N THR A 390 12.61 10.31 16.51
CA THR A 390 13.01 11.62 17.01
C THR A 390 14.28 12.10 16.30
N GLU A 391 14.61 13.40 16.40
CA GLU A 391 15.85 13.97 15.86
C GLU A 391 17.13 13.26 16.37
N LYS A 392 17.12 12.76 17.60
CA LYS A 392 18.23 11.97 18.16
C LYS A 392 18.32 10.61 17.49
N GLU A 393 17.20 9.96 17.28
CA GLU A 393 17.11 8.62 16.67
C GLU A 393 17.43 8.65 15.18
N LEU A 394 17.17 9.75 14.48
CA LEU A 394 17.58 9.95 13.08
C LEU A 394 19.11 9.89 12.86
N LYS A 395 19.91 9.95 13.92
CA LYS A 395 21.37 9.75 13.86
C LYS A 395 21.80 8.30 13.73
N HIS A 396 20.86 7.37 13.86
CA HIS A 396 21.09 5.93 13.70
C HIS A 396 21.46 5.62 12.25
N LYS A 397 22.65 5.06 12.01
CA LYS A 397 23.26 4.94 10.66
C LYS A 397 22.54 3.95 9.77
N GLY A 398 21.98 2.88 10.35
CA GLY A 398 21.17 1.90 9.62
C GLY A 398 19.97 2.54 8.93
N GLY A 399 19.47 3.63 9.52
CA GLY A 399 18.28 4.34 9.04
C GLY A 399 16.98 3.67 9.48
N TRP A 400 15.87 4.22 9.02
CA TRP A 400 14.53 3.84 9.43
C TRP A 400 13.69 3.35 8.27
N GLY A 401 12.88 2.34 8.51
CA GLY A 401 11.96 1.76 7.54
C GLY A 401 10.53 1.74 8.05
N LEU A 402 9.59 1.44 7.14
CA LEU A 402 8.16 1.28 7.38
C LEU A 402 7.69 -0.08 6.85
N TYR A 403 7.02 -0.83 7.71
CA TYR A 403 6.19 -1.97 7.37
C TYR A 403 4.72 -1.51 7.40
N TYR A 404 4.09 -1.48 6.22
CA TYR A 404 2.78 -0.91 5.99
C TYR A 404 1.79 -1.99 5.51
N HIS A 405 0.52 -1.93 5.95
CA HIS A 405 -0.49 -2.93 5.66
C HIS A 405 -1.58 -2.39 4.73
N VAL A 406 -1.93 -3.18 3.70
CA VAL A 406 -3.19 -3.08 2.94
C VAL A 406 -4.04 -4.34 3.07
N ASP A 407 -3.47 -5.37 3.66
CA ASP A 407 -4.08 -6.63 4.07
C ASP A 407 -3.70 -6.91 5.53
N TYR A 408 -4.58 -7.56 6.29
CA TYR A 408 -4.29 -7.93 7.67
C TYR A 408 -5.03 -9.20 8.10
N VAL A 409 -4.31 -10.11 8.75
CA VAL A 409 -4.86 -11.27 9.46
C VAL A 409 -4.77 -11.04 10.96
N GLY A 410 -5.92 -10.86 11.60
CA GLY A 410 -5.96 -10.61 13.04
C GLY A 410 -7.24 -9.95 13.53
N ALA A 411 -7.26 -9.63 14.84
CA ALA A 411 -8.39 -9.01 15.50
C ALA A 411 -8.63 -7.55 15.02
N PRO A 412 -9.88 -7.09 15.01
CA PRO A 412 -11.09 -7.81 15.41
C PRO A 412 -11.57 -8.81 14.36
N ARG A 413 -11.28 -8.58 13.10
CA ARG A 413 -11.55 -9.44 11.95
C ARG A 413 -10.51 -9.22 10.87
N ASN A 414 -10.32 -10.21 10.01
CA ASN A 414 -9.38 -10.14 8.90
C ASN A 414 -9.79 -9.03 7.91
N THR A 415 -8.82 -8.57 7.12
CA THR A 415 -9.00 -7.68 5.96
C THR A 415 -8.23 -8.30 4.81
N LYS A 416 -8.85 -9.22 4.08
CA LYS A 416 -8.21 -10.07 3.07
C LYS A 416 -8.94 -10.07 1.73
N PHE A 417 -10.26 -9.85 1.74
CA PHE A 417 -11.11 -10.11 0.57
C PHE A 417 -10.88 -9.09 -0.55
N LEU A 418 -10.87 -7.80 -0.22
CA LEU A 418 -10.77 -6.72 -1.20
C LEU A 418 -9.84 -5.60 -0.72
N ASN A 419 -9.34 -4.80 -1.66
CA ASN A 419 -8.67 -3.55 -1.31
C ASN A 419 -9.65 -2.59 -0.62
N VAL A 420 -9.33 -2.20 0.61
CA VAL A 420 -10.11 -1.26 1.43
C VAL A 420 -9.29 -0.03 1.83
N THR A 421 -8.17 0.20 1.16
CA THR A 421 -7.27 1.31 1.46
C THR A 421 -7.65 2.54 0.63
N PRO A 422 -8.12 3.64 1.26
CA PRO A 422 -8.32 4.90 0.55
C PRO A 422 -6.98 5.44 0.06
N THR A 423 -6.93 5.86 -1.20
CA THR A 423 -5.74 6.43 -1.85
C THR A 423 -5.13 7.56 -1.01
N GLN A 424 -5.96 8.47 -0.52
CA GLN A 424 -5.54 9.63 0.24
C GLN A 424 -4.96 9.26 1.60
N ASN A 425 -5.48 8.21 2.25
CA ASN A 425 -4.93 7.71 3.51
C ASN A 425 -3.50 7.15 3.31
N MET A 426 -3.30 6.35 2.27
CA MET A 426 -1.97 5.81 1.97
C MET A 426 -0.99 6.95 1.67
N TRP A 427 -1.36 7.89 0.78
CA TRP A 427 -0.54 9.05 0.45
C TRP A 427 -0.17 9.85 1.69
N GLU A 428 -1.14 10.16 2.56
CA GLU A 428 -0.94 10.99 3.75
C GLU A 428 0.03 10.31 4.73
N GLN A 429 -0.14 9.00 5.00
CA GLN A 429 0.70 8.28 5.95
C GLN A 429 2.11 8.00 5.41
N LEU A 430 2.24 7.71 4.12
CA LEU A 430 3.56 7.55 3.49
C LEU A 430 4.31 8.88 3.41
N THR A 431 3.60 9.98 3.17
CA THR A 431 4.17 11.34 3.24
C THR A 431 4.64 11.66 4.65
N LEU A 432 3.80 11.38 5.67
CA LEU A 432 4.16 11.53 7.07
C LEU A 432 5.45 10.76 7.40
N ALA A 433 5.51 9.50 7.02
CA ALA A 433 6.68 8.65 7.26
C ALA A 433 7.96 9.22 6.59
N TYR A 434 7.86 9.55 5.31
CA TYR A 434 9.00 10.07 4.54
C TYR A 434 9.51 11.40 5.06
N GLU A 435 8.63 12.34 5.39
CA GLU A 435 9.00 13.64 5.94
C GLU A 435 9.71 13.54 7.29
N HIS A 436 9.47 12.46 8.04
CA HIS A 436 10.16 12.16 9.29
C HIS A 436 11.40 11.28 9.13
N GLY A 437 11.91 11.11 7.90
CA GLY A 437 13.18 10.42 7.64
C GLY A 437 13.09 8.89 7.66
N ILE A 438 11.92 8.34 7.43
CA ILE A 438 11.72 6.90 7.23
C ILE A 438 11.87 6.63 5.72
N ASP A 439 13.11 6.47 5.26
CA ASP A 439 13.47 6.36 3.84
C ASP A 439 14.37 5.17 3.51
N ARG A 440 14.68 4.33 4.51
CA ARG A 440 15.64 3.23 4.29
C ARG A 440 15.01 1.97 3.72
N LEU A 441 13.83 1.59 4.22
CA LEU A 441 13.10 0.38 3.82
C LEU A 441 11.61 0.65 3.88
N TRP A 442 10.90 0.41 2.78
CA TRP A 442 9.44 0.34 2.76
C TRP A 442 9.01 -1.04 2.29
N ILE A 443 8.23 -1.73 3.11
CA ILE A 443 7.66 -3.05 2.79
C ILE A 443 6.15 -3.01 2.94
N LEU A 444 5.42 -3.42 1.90
CA LEU A 444 3.97 -3.45 1.85
C LEU A 444 3.46 -4.86 2.09
N ASN A 445 2.71 -5.05 3.17
CA ASN A 445 1.94 -6.28 3.37
C ASN A 445 0.71 -6.26 2.47
N VAL A 446 0.65 -7.22 1.56
CA VAL A 446 -0.43 -7.33 0.57
C VAL A 446 -1.28 -8.60 0.76
N GLY A 447 -0.92 -9.46 1.73
CA GLY A 447 -1.51 -10.79 1.85
C GLY A 447 -1.29 -11.59 0.58
N ASP A 448 -2.28 -11.57 -0.29
CA ASP A 448 -2.21 -12.00 -1.68
C ASP A 448 -1.92 -10.79 -2.61
N LEU A 449 -1.52 -11.04 -3.85
CA LEU A 449 -1.29 -9.96 -4.83
C LEU A 449 -2.60 -9.37 -5.38
N LYS A 450 -3.69 -10.10 -5.28
CA LYS A 450 -4.99 -9.73 -5.82
C LYS A 450 -6.06 -9.72 -4.71
N PRO A 451 -6.92 -8.72 -4.73
CA PRO A 451 -7.04 -7.61 -5.68
C PRO A 451 -6.34 -6.32 -5.19
N MET A 452 -5.01 -6.37 -5.02
CA MET A 452 -4.19 -5.28 -4.47
C MET A 452 -3.38 -4.51 -5.53
N GLU A 453 -3.73 -4.63 -6.80
CA GLU A 453 -2.98 -4.06 -7.93
C GLU A 453 -2.75 -2.56 -7.76
N TYR A 454 -3.79 -1.79 -7.50
CA TYR A 454 -3.69 -0.34 -7.39
C TYR A 454 -2.88 0.13 -6.17
N PRO A 455 -3.14 -0.35 -4.93
CA PRO A 455 -2.32 0.07 -3.79
C PRO A 455 -0.87 -0.40 -3.89
N ILE A 456 -0.57 -1.55 -4.51
CA ILE A 456 0.80 -2.00 -4.77
C ILE A 456 1.54 -0.99 -5.65
N GLN A 457 0.94 -0.59 -6.77
CA GLN A 457 1.58 0.36 -7.67
C GLN A 457 1.78 1.71 -6.98
N MET A 458 0.75 2.24 -6.33
CA MET A 458 0.85 3.52 -5.62
C MET A 458 1.95 3.51 -4.55
N PHE A 459 2.05 2.44 -3.78
CA PHE A 459 3.08 2.31 -2.75
C PHE A 459 4.49 2.33 -3.34
N LEU A 460 4.73 1.55 -4.41
CA LEU A 460 6.05 1.47 -5.03
C LEU A 460 6.41 2.74 -5.82
N ASP A 461 5.45 3.39 -6.48
CA ASP A 461 5.65 4.69 -7.13
C ASP A 461 6.01 5.77 -6.10
N MET A 462 5.32 5.82 -4.95
CA MET A 462 5.68 6.71 -3.85
C MET A 462 7.03 6.36 -3.21
N ALA A 463 7.39 5.09 -3.11
CA ALA A 463 8.71 4.70 -2.61
C ALA A 463 9.85 5.11 -3.57
N TRP A 464 9.55 5.18 -4.87
CA TRP A 464 10.49 5.72 -5.87
C TRP A 464 10.62 7.23 -5.75
N ASN A 465 9.49 7.96 -5.77
CA ASN A 465 9.47 9.42 -5.67
C ASN A 465 8.28 9.93 -4.82
N PRO A 466 8.41 9.99 -3.48
CA PRO A 466 7.30 10.38 -2.60
C PRO A 466 6.89 11.86 -2.73
N ARG A 467 7.66 12.67 -3.48
CA ARG A 467 7.36 14.09 -3.71
C ARG A 467 6.64 14.37 -5.02
N GLU A 468 6.43 13.36 -5.85
CA GLU A 468 5.73 13.51 -7.14
C GLU A 468 4.25 13.88 -6.92
N TYR A 469 3.63 13.27 -5.91
CA TYR A 469 2.23 13.49 -5.61
C TYR A 469 2.05 14.36 -4.36
N THR A 470 1.18 15.35 -4.48
CA THR A 470 0.85 16.34 -3.46
C THR A 470 -0.67 16.39 -3.26
N VAL A 471 -1.14 17.15 -2.28
CA VAL A 471 -2.57 17.37 -2.04
C VAL A 471 -3.32 17.88 -3.29
N ASN A 472 -2.61 18.53 -4.22
CA ASN A 472 -3.20 19.13 -5.41
C ASN A 472 -3.30 18.18 -6.61
N ASN A 473 -2.53 17.09 -6.63
CA ASN A 473 -2.43 16.18 -7.77
C ASN A 473 -2.44 14.70 -7.41
N ILE A 474 -2.82 14.35 -6.19
CA ILE A 474 -2.83 12.94 -5.75
C ILE A 474 -3.73 12.05 -6.62
N THR A 475 -4.83 12.59 -7.13
CA THR A 475 -5.75 11.86 -8.01
C THR A 475 -5.18 11.63 -9.42
N ASP A 476 -4.12 12.35 -9.80
CA ASP A 476 -3.44 12.15 -11.08
C ASP A 476 -2.73 10.79 -11.14
N HIS A 477 -2.33 10.24 -9.97
CA HIS A 477 -1.83 8.88 -9.89
C HIS A 477 -2.89 7.85 -10.32
N THR A 478 -4.13 7.98 -9.83
CA THR A 478 -5.23 7.10 -10.24
C THR A 478 -5.51 7.22 -11.74
N LEU A 479 -5.46 8.45 -12.26
CA LEU A 479 -5.67 8.72 -13.69
C LEU A 479 -4.55 8.09 -14.55
N LYS A 480 -3.29 8.24 -14.16
CA LYS A 480 -2.13 7.61 -14.81
C LYS A 480 -2.27 6.09 -14.82
N PHE A 481 -2.58 5.50 -13.66
CA PHE A 481 -2.82 4.06 -13.53
C PHE A 481 -3.92 3.56 -14.48
N CYS A 482 -5.07 4.24 -14.54
CA CYS A 482 -6.17 3.86 -15.42
C CYS A 482 -5.83 4.05 -16.92
N ARG A 483 -5.09 5.09 -17.26
CA ARG A 483 -4.61 5.30 -18.65
C ARG A 483 -3.67 4.18 -19.09
N GLU A 484 -2.71 3.81 -18.24
CA GLU A 484 -1.73 2.76 -18.53
C GLU A 484 -2.35 1.36 -18.50
N SER A 485 -3.39 1.15 -17.67
CA SER A 485 -4.04 -0.17 -17.54
C SER A 485 -5.12 -0.42 -18.59
N PHE A 486 -5.79 0.59 -19.09
CA PHE A 486 -6.95 0.38 -19.95
C PHE A 486 -6.80 0.99 -21.36
N GLY A 487 -5.98 2.01 -21.55
CA GLY A 487 -5.77 2.64 -22.84
C GLY A 487 -7.05 3.22 -23.49
N ILE A 488 -8.06 3.54 -22.69
CA ILE A 488 -9.39 3.97 -23.14
C ILE A 488 -9.52 5.49 -23.20
N ALA A 489 -10.36 5.98 -24.10
CA ALA A 489 -10.55 7.41 -24.31
C ALA A 489 -11.13 8.13 -23.07
N ASN A 490 -11.92 7.44 -22.25
CA ASN A 490 -12.51 7.99 -21.01
C ASN A 490 -11.85 7.40 -19.75
N ALA A 491 -10.52 7.48 -19.66
CA ALA A 491 -9.77 7.03 -18.51
C ALA A 491 -10.03 7.88 -17.26
N GLU A 492 -10.42 9.12 -17.42
CA GLU A 492 -10.83 10.02 -16.33
C GLU A 492 -12.04 9.47 -15.56
N GLU A 493 -13.01 8.90 -16.26
CA GLU A 493 -14.16 8.25 -15.62
C GLU A 493 -13.73 7.00 -14.87
N ALA A 494 -12.89 6.15 -15.46
CA ALA A 494 -12.32 4.97 -14.78
C ALA A 494 -11.57 5.37 -13.50
N ALA A 495 -10.77 6.43 -13.57
CA ALA A 495 -10.03 6.94 -12.41
C ALA A 495 -10.97 7.48 -11.32
N CYS A 496 -12.00 8.21 -11.71
CA CYS A 496 -13.03 8.71 -10.78
C CYS A 496 -13.75 7.55 -10.08
N ILE A 497 -14.12 6.52 -10.84
CA ILE A 497 -14.79 5.32 -10.33
C ILE A 497 -13.86 4.57 -9.36
N LEU A 498 -12.60 4.31 -9.73
CA LEU A 498 -11.62 3.61 -8.90
C LEU A 498 -11.34 4.36 -7.59
N ASN A 499 -11.09 5.67 -7.67
CA ASN A 499 -10.85 6.50 -6.49
C ASN A 499 -12.06 6.52 -5.55
N THR A 500 -13.28 6.59 -6.12
CA THR A 500 -14.52 6.51 -5.36
C THR A 500 -14.69 5.14 -4.72
N CYS A 501 -14.35 4.06 -5.43
CA CYS A 501 -14.36 2.70 -4.88
C CYS A 501 -13.45 2.57 -3.66
N CYS A 502 -12.18 3.01 -3.77
CA CYS A 502 -11.22 3.00 -2.67
C CYS A 502 -11.73 3.82 -1.46
N LYS A 503 -12.31 5.00 -1.72
CA LYS A 503 -12.92 5.82 -0.67
C LYS A 503 -14.08 5.11 0.03
N TYR A 504 -14.97 4.49 -0.72
CA TYR A 504 -16.15 3.82 -0.16
C TYR A 504 -15.76 2.54 0.59
N ALA A 505 -14.85 1.74 0.05
CA ALA A 505 -14.36 0.53 0.69
C ALA A 505 -13.67 0.83 2.04
N GLY A 506 -13.02 1.99 2.15
CA GLY A 506 -12.42 2.46 3.41
C GLY A 506 -13.42 2.84 4.51
N ARG A 507 -14.74 2.85 4.24
CA ARG A 507 -15.77 3.11 5.27
C ARG A 507 -15.91 1.94 6.23
N CYS A 508 -15.88 0.73 5.71
CA CYS A 508 -15.90 -0.50 6.47
C CYS A 508 -15.37 -1.64 5.60
N THR A 509 -14.48 -2.47 6.13
CA THR A 509 -14.00 -3.65 5.41
C THR A 509 -15.12 -4.66 5.22
N ALA A 510 -15.06 -5.48 4.19
CA ALA A 510 -16.06 -6.49 3.90
C ALA A 510 -16.32 -7.41 5.10
N GLU A 511 -15.25 -7.86 5.76
CA GLU A 511 -15.29 -8.79 6.89
C GLU A 511 -15.83 -8.15 8.18
N MET A 512 -15.86 -6.82 8.25
CA MET A 512 -16.39 -6.05 9.38
C MET A 512 -17.86 -5.66 9.21
N LEU A 513 -18.43 -5.86 8.00
CA LEU A 513 -19.84 -5.53 7.75
C LEU A 513 -20.77 -6.43 8.55
N ASP A 514 -21.79 -5.82 9.14
CA ASP A 514 -22.93 -6.49 9.75
C ASP A 514 -24.17 -5.58 9.71
N ALA A 515 -25.32 -6.09 10.15
CA ALA A 515 -26.57 -5.33 10.16
C ALA A 515 -26.53 -4.03 11.00
N ASN A 516 -25.54 -3.87 11.85
CA ASN A 516 -25.37 -2.70 12.71
C ASN A 516 -24.27 -1.76 12.24
N THR A 517 -23.70 -1.99 11.05
CA THR A 517 -22.57 -1.18 10.55
C THR A 517 -22.95 0.28 10.35
N TYR A 518 -24.14 0.53 9.85
CA TYR A 518 -24.66 1.89 9.65
C TYR A 518 -26.03 2.05 10.34
N ASP A 519 -26.42 3.31 10.56
CA ASP A 519 -27.69 3.60 11.19
C ASP A 519 -28.85 3.59 10.19
N LEU A 520 -29.92 2.86 10.53
CA LEU A 520 -31.13 2.77 9.72
C LEU A 520 -32.01 4.02 9.87
N GLU A 521 -32.06 4.59 11.07
CA GLU A 521 -33.06 5.62 11.41
C GLU A 521 -32.68 6.98 10.81
N SER A 522 -31.36 7.28 10.75
CA SER A 522 -30.87 8.46 10.05
C SER A 522 -30.91 8.31 8.52
N GLY A 523 -31.22 7.12 8.00
CA GLY A 523 -31.14 6.78 6.58
C GLY A 523 -29.73 6.52 6.07
N GLU A 524 -28.73 6.40 6.94
CA GLU A 524 -27.33 6.17 6.57
C GLU A 524 -27.16 4.89 5.75
N TRP A 525 -27.78 3.78 6.17
CA TRP A 525 -27.75 2.53 5.41
C TRP A 525 -28.25 2.70 3.99
N GLN A 526 -29.41 3.34 3.82
CA GLN A 526 -30.01 3.56 2.50
C GLN A 526 -29.11 4.45 1.65
N GLN A 527 -28.54 5.50 2.23
CA GLN A 527 -27.64 6.40 1.53
C GLN A 527 -26.38 5.67 1.05
N VAL A 528 -25.78 4.82 1.89
CA VAL A 528 -24.61 4.02 1.51
C VAL A 528 -24.95 3.07 0.37
N CYS A 529 -26.06 2.34 0.47
CA CYS A 529 -26.50 1.44 -0.60
C CYS A 529 -26.76 2.20 -1.90
N ASN A 530 -27.38 3.37 -1.86
CA ASN A 530 -27.63 4.20 -3.03
C ASN A 530 -26.32 4.65 -3.68
N GLN A 531 -25.32 5.03 -2.89
CA GLN A 531 -24.01 5.44 -3.38
C GLN A 531 -23.27 4.28 -4.06
N TYR A 532 -23.27 3.08 -3.45
CA TYR A 532 -22.69 1.90 -4.08
C TYR A 532 -23.43 1.46 -5.33
N ASN A 533 -24.77 1.52 -5.33
CA ASN A 533 -25.57 1.23 -6.52
C ASN A 533 -25.28 2.20 -7.66
N ALA A 534 -25.16 3.49 -7.37
CA ALA A 534 -24.79 4.49 -8.37
C ALA A 534 -23.38 4.26 -8.93
N LEU A 535 -22.43 3.90 -8.06
CA LEU A 535 -21.06 3.60 -8.47
C LEU A 535 -21.02 2.33 -9.33
N GLU A 536 -21.74 1.27 -8.94
CA GLU A 536 -21.87 0.03 -9.72
C GLU A 536 -22.48 0.29 -11.09
N THR A 537 -23.53 1.11 -11.16
CA THR A 537 -24.16 1.50 -12.44
C THR A 537 -23.17 2.21 -13.35
N ARG A 538 -22.44 3.21 -12.84
CA ARG A 538 -21.39 3.92 -13.61
C ARG A 538 -20.31 2.96 -14.13
N ALA A 539 -19.84 2.03 -13.27
CA ALA A 539 -18.84 1.05 -13.67
C ALA A 539 -19.36 0.09 -14.75
N LEU A 540 -20.61 -0.36 -14.67
CA LEU A 540 -21.26 -1.20 -15.66
C LEU A 540 -21.51 -0.46 -17.00
N GLU A 541 -21.92 0.80 -16.95
CA GLU A 541 -22.10 1.64 -18.15
C GLU A 541 -20.76 1.82 -18.88
N GLN A 542 -19.69 2.13 -18.16
CA GLN A 542 -18.36 2.22 -18.75
C GLN A 542 -17.91 0.84 -19.29
N PHE A 543 -18.05 -0.24 -18.52
CA PHE A 543 -17.70 -1.60 -18.94
C PHE A 543 -18.38 -2.02 -20.24
N ALA A 544 -19.64 -1.66 -20.42
CA ALA A 544 -20.41 -1.98 -21.64
C ALA A 544 -19.80 -1.37 -22.90
N THR A 545 -19.10 -0.22 -22.79
CA THR A 545 -18.47 0.48 -23.90
C THR A 545 -17.04 0.02 -24.20
N LEU A 546 -16.43 -0.79 -23.32
CA LEU A 546 -15.04 -1.18 -23.46
C LEU A 546 -14.79 -2.19 -24.59
N PRO A 547 -13.65 -2.09 -25.28
CA PRO A 547 -13.15 -3.14 -26.17
C PRO A 547 -13.04 -4.50 -25.43
N SER A 548 -13.21 -5.58 -26.15
CA SER A 548 -13.25 -6.94 -25.55
C SER A 548 -11.97 -7.33 -24.85
N ASP A 549 -10.84 -6.91 -25.34
CA ASP A 549 -9.49 -7.17 -24.80
C ASP A 549 -9.18 -6.42 -23.50
N VAL A 550 -9.86 -5.29 -23.24
CA VAL A 550 -9.72 -4.50 -22.02
C VAL A 550 -10.62 -4.99 -20.89
N ARG A 551 -11.70 -5.72 -21.22
CA ARG A 551 -12.77 -6.04 -20.27
C ARG A 551 -12.32 -6.85 -19.08
N ASP A 552 -11.43 -7.82 -19.26
CA ASP A 552 -10.97 -8.65 -18.15
C ASP A 552 -10.08 -7.87 -17.18
N ALA A 553 -9.22 -6.97 -17.68
CA ALA A 553 -8.44 -6.07 -16.84
C ALA A 553 -9.34 -5.11 -16.03
N TYR A 554 -10.31 -4.50 -16.69
CA TYR A 554 -11.25 -3.59 -16.03
C TYR A 554 -12.12 -4.33 -15.01
N ARG A 555 -12.58 -5.55 -15.33
CA ARG A 555 -13.36 -6.38 -14.42
C ARG A 555 -12.60 -6.67 -13.14
N GLN A 556 -11.33 -7.05 -13.24
CA GLN A 556 -10.48 -7.38 -12.08
C GLN A 556 -10.25 -6.15 -11.19
N ILE A 557 -9.86 -5.04 -11.80
CA ILE A 557 -9.34 -3.87 -11.07
C ILE A 557 -10.49 -2.98 -10.55
N ILE A 558 -11.58 -2.87 -11.30
CA ILE A 558 -12.66 -1.89 -11.02
C ILE A 558 -13.99 -2.59 -10.75
N LEU A 559 -14.50 -3.38 -11.71
CA LEU A 559 -15.89 -3.78 -11.68
C LEU A 559 -16.20 -4.78 -10.57
N PHE A 560 -15.37 -5.83 -10.41
CA PHE A 560 -15.59 -6.87 -9.40
C PHE A 560 -15.54 -6.30 -7.97
N PRO A 561 -14.53 -5.52 -7.56
CA PRO A 561 -14.52 -4.93 -6.23
C PRO A 561 -15.75 -4.08 -5.93
N ILE A 562 -16.23 -3.30 -6.91
CA ILE A 562 -17.44 -2.49 -6.74
C ILE A 562 -18.68 -3.37 -6.61
N GLN A 563 -18.83 -4.38 -7.47
CA GLN A 563 -19.98 -5.29 -7.43
C GLN A 563 -20.03 -6.09 -6.13
N ALA A 564 -18.88 -6.58 -5.66
CA ALA A 564 -18.79 -7.30 -4.40
C ALA A 564 -19.18 -6.42 -3.22
N MET A 565 -18.59 -5.22 -3.08
CA MET A 565 -18.93 -4.31 -1.98
C MET A 565 -20.36 -3.78 -2.06
N SER A 566 -20.86 -3.43 -3.24
CA SER A 566 -22.26 -3.03 -3.44
C SER A 566 -23.21 -4.14 -3.01
N ASN A 567 -22.90 -5.36 -3.37
CA ASN A 567 -23.73 -6.53 -3.03
C ASN A 567 -23.71 -6.84 -1.53
N LEU A 568 -22.54 -6.77 -0.89
CA LEU A 568 -22.41 -6.99 0.56
C LEU A 568 -23.17 -5.93 1.36
N HIS A 569 -23.10 -4.66 0.94
CA HIS A 569 -23.88 -3.59 1.57
C HIS A 569 -25.39 -3.81 1.42
N ARG A 570 -25.85 -4.23 0.24
CA ARG A 570 -27.28 -4.61 0.05
C ARG A 570 -27.68 -5.78 0.94
N MET A 571 -26.84 -6.79 1.06
CA MET A 571 -27.11 -7.96 1.89
C MET A 571 -27.29 -7.59 3.35
N TYR A 572 -26.36 -6.83 3.91
CA TYR A 572 -26.43 -6.46 5.32
C TYR A 572 -27.48 -5.36 5.60
N TYR A 573 -27.74 -4.47 4.64
CA TYR A 573 -28.88 -3.58 4.68
C TYR A 573 -30.19 -4.37 4.72
N ALA A 574 -30.34 -5.37 3.86
CA ALA A 574 -31.52 -6.22 3.87
C ALA A 574 -31.65 -7.00 5.20
N GLN A 575 -30.55 -7.47 5.78
CA GLN A 575 -30.56 -8.06 7.13
C GLN A 575 -30.96 -7.04 8.20
N ALA A 576 -30.45 -5.82 8.14
CA ALA A 576 -30.82 -4.75 9.08
C ALA A 576 -32.31 -4.42 8.99
N MET A 577 -32.82 -4.29 7.75
CA MET A 577 -34.26 -4.09 7.49
C MET A 577 -35.11 -5.30 7.91
N ASN A 578 -34.60 -6.51 7.71
CA ASN A 578 -35.26 -7.72 8.18
C ASN A 578 -35.39 -7.72 9.73
N ARG A 579 -34.33 -7.37 10.45
CA ARG A 579 -34.34 -7.23 11.91
C ARG A 579 -35.32 -6.14 12.37
N LYS A 580 -35.25 -4.97 11.70
CA LYS A 580 -36.17 -3.86 11.96
C LYS A 580 -37.63 -4.31 11.77
N THR A 581 -37.94 -4.83 10.59
CA THR A 581 -39.30 -5.28 10.26
C THR A 581 -39.72 -6.52 11.05
N HIS A 582 -38.85 -7.32 11.61
CA HIS A 582 -39.15 -8.33 12.61
C HIS A 582 -39.50 -7.72 13.96
N GLN A 583 -38.78 -6.78 14.49
CA GLN A 583 -39.13 -5.96 15.64
C GLN A 583 -40.40 -5.12 15.39
N GLU A 584 -40.93 -4.72 14.17
CA GLU A 584 -42.17 -4.01 13.70
C GLU A 584 -43.36 -4.91 13.44
N LYS A 585 -43.33 -6.25 13.61
CA LYS A 585 -44.41 -7.18 13.24
C LYS A 585 -45.00 -6.89 11.85
N SER A 586 -44.19 -6.49 10.83
CA SER A 586 -44.62 -6.10 9.50
C SER A 586 -44.48 -7.26 8.48
N GLN A 587 -45.41 -7.41 7.62
CA GLN A 587 -45.35 -8.41 6.53
C GLN A 587 -44.12 -8.24 5.60
N MET A 588 -43.43 -7.09 5.67
CA MET A 588 -42.23 -6.79 4.87
C MET A 588 -40.98 -7.57 5.30
N GLN A 589 -40.98 -8.25 6.44
CA GLN A 589 -39.83 -9.00 6.90
C GLN A 589 -39.41 -10.13 5.96
N ASP A 590 -40.40 -10.81 5.38
CA ASP A 590 -40.09 -11.90 4.45
C ASP A 590 -39.48 -11.36 3.16
N TYR A 591 -39.95 -10.21 2.67
CA TYR A 591 -39.30 -9.51 1.55
C TYR A 591 -37.84 -9.20 1.83
N TRP A 592 -37.50 -8.67 2.99
CA TRP A 592 -36.13 -8.34 3.34
C TRP A 592 -35.28 -9.59 3.61
N ALA A 593 -35.84 -10.67 4.09
CA ALA A 593 -35.16 -11.94 4.20
C ALA A 593 -34.79 -12.50 2.80
N ASP A 594 -35.73 -12.43 1.86
CA ASP A 594 -35.51 -12.89 0.48
C ASP A 594 -34.46 -12.02 -0.24
N GLU A 595 -34.46 -10.69 -0.04
CA GLU A 595 -33.45 -9.80 -0.62
C GLU A 595 -32.04 -10.08 -0.03
N CYS A 596 -31.94 -10.38 1.26
CA CYS A 596 -30.68 -10.77 1.88
C CYS A 596 -30.14 -12.10 1.30
N GLU A 597 -30.96 -13.11 1.20
CA GLU A 597 -30.57 -14.40 0.61
C GLU A 597 -30.21 -14.27 -0.89
N LYS A 598 -30.93 -13.44 -1.62
CA LYS A 598 -30.64 -13.15 -3.03
C LYS A 598 -29.26 -12.50 -3.19
N ALA A 599 -28.94 -11.52 -2.33
CA ALA A 599 -27.62 -10.91 -2.32
C ALA A 599 -26.53 -11.89 -1.90
N PHE A 600 -26.77 -12.76 -0.93
CA PHE A 600 -25.84 -13.83 -0.55
C PHE A 600 -25.56 -14.79 -1.72
N ARG A 601 -26.59 -15.21 -2.45
CA ARG A 601 -26.42 -16.04 -3.67
C ARG A 601 -25.67 -15.28 -4.76
N ARG A 602 -25.95 -13.99 -4.94
CA ARG A 602 -25.25 -13.15 -5.94
C ARG A 602 -23.74 -13.06 -5.64
N ASP A 603 -23.34 -12.98 -4.39
CA ASP A 603 -21.95 -12.97 -3.99
C ASP A 603 -21.19 -14.21 -4.50
N SER A 604 -21.75 -15.39 -4.27
CA SER A 604 -21.20 -16.65 -4.77
C SER A 604 -21.08 -16.67 -6.31
N VAL A 605 -22.05 -16.06 -7.02
CA VAL A 605 -22.00 -15.95 -8.49
C VAL A 605 -20.87 -15.01 -8.94
N LEU A 606 -20.70 -13.85 -8.30
CA LEU A 606 -19.62 -12.90 -8.61
C LEU A 606 -18.24 -13.53 -8.41
N CYS A 607 -18.03 -14.22 -7.29
CA CYS A 607 -16.79 -14.94 -7.03
C CYS A 607 -16.55 -16.09 -8.02
N ALA A 608 -17.60 -16.84 -8.39
CA ALA A 608 -17.49 -17.89 -9.40
C ALA A 608 -17.12 -17.32 -10.78
N GLN A 609 -17.71 -16.20 -11.19
CA GLN A 609 -17.36 -15.54 -12.45
C GLN A 609 -15.90 -15.08 -12.46
N TYR A 610 -15.40 -14.52 -11.35
CA TYR A 610 -13.99 -14.15 -11.24
C TYR A 610 -13.08 -15.37 -11.42
N ASN A 611 -13.37 -16.45 -10.72
CA ASN A 611 -12.51 -17.63 -10.69
C ASN A 611 -12.55 -18.44 -12.00
N LEU A 612 -13.73 -18.60 -12.60
CA LEU A 612 -13.97 -19.62 -13.62
C LEU A 612 -14.18 -19.06 -15.04
N GLU A 613 -14.63 -17.82 -15.17
CA GLU A 613 -14.97 -17.24 -16.47
C GLU A 613 -13.93 -16.22 -16.95
N MET A 614 -13.50 -15.34 -16.02
CA MET A 614 -12.59 -14.26 -16.34
C MET A 614 -11.25 -14.78 -16.85
N SER A 615 -10.73 -14.20 -17.92
CA SER A 615 -9.47 -14.59 -18.56
C SER A 615 -9.38 -16.10 -18.85
N GLY A 616 -10.53 -16.71 -19.21
CA GLY A 616 -10.62 -18.16 -19.48
C GLY A 616 -10.37 -19.04 -18.26
N GLY A 617 -10.62 -18.56 -17.05
CA GLY A 617 -10.41 -19.27 -15.80
C GLY A 617 -8.96 -19.24 -15.28
N LYS A 618 -8.11 -18.34 -15.80
CA LYS A 618 -6.71 -18.17 -15.35
C LYS A 618 -6.60 -17.97 -13.85
N TRP A 619 -7.59 -17.31 -13.23
CA TRP A 619 -7.57 -16.92 -11.82
C TRP A 619 -8.33 -17.89 -10.91
N ASN A 620 -8.56 -19.12 -11.34
CA ASN A 620 -9.31 -20.12 -10.59
C ASN A 620 -8.67 -20.40 -9.22
N GLY A 621 -9.40 -20.05 -8.17
CA GLY A 621 -8.98 -20.15 -6.77
C GLY A 621 -8.49 -18.84 -6.15
N MET A 622 -8.30 -17.77 -6.95
CA MET A 622 -7.78 -16.50 -6.45
C MET A 622 -8.83 -15.68 -5.69
N MET A 623 -10.12 -15.91 -5.93
CA MET A 623 -11.21 -15.19 -5.26
C MET A 623 -12.14 -16.15 -4.51
N ILE A 624 -11.56 -16.79 -3.48
CA ILE A 624 -12.29 -17.76 -2.61
C ILE A 624 -12.17 -17.39 -1.12
N GLN A 625 -11.68 -16.19 -0.82
CA GLN A 625 -11.58 -15.70 0.56
C GLN A 625 -12.96 -15.63 1.21
N LYS A 626 -13.10 -16.25 2.36
CA LYS A 626 -14.30 -16.11 3.21
C LYS A 626 -14.40 -14.68 3.70
N HIS A 627 -15.58 -14.09 3.65
CA HIS A 627 -15.79 -12.68 4.01
C HIS A 627 -17.20 -12.38 4.57
N ILE A 628 -18.09 -13.38 4.58
CA ILE A 628 -19.43 -13.26 5.15
C ILE A 628 -19.57 -14.21 6.35
N GLY A 629 -20.02 -13.68 7.48
CA GLY A 629 -20.34 -14.48 8.66
C GLY A 629 -19.28 -14.47 9.75
N TYR A 630 -18.22 -13.68 9.62
CA TYR A 630 -17.23 -13.49 10.68
C TYR A 630 -17.85 -12.94 11.98
N LYS A 631 -17.45 -13.52 13.10
CA LYS A 631 -17.69 -13.01 14.46
C LYS A 631 -16.39 -12.49 15.06
N ILE A 632 -15.31 -13.24 14.94
CA ILE A 632 -13.96 -12.92 15.36
C ILE A 632 -12.98 -13.27 14.22
N TRP A 633 -11.73 -12.81 14.29
CA TRP A 633 -10.74 -12.97 13.22
C TRP A 633 -10.35 -14.43 12.93
N ASN A 634 -10.35 -15.28 13.92
CA ASN A 634 -9.97 -16.69 13.84
C ASN A 634 -11.18 -17.66 13.81
N ASP A 635 -12.35 -17.17 13.38
CA ASP A 635 -13.50 -18.05 13.15
C ASP A 635 -13.14 -19.16 12.15
N ASP A 636 -13.25 -20.41 12.62
CA ASP A 636 -13.00 -21.59 11.79
C ASP A 636 -14.30 -22.07 11.13
N PHE A 637 -14.67 -21.40 10.04
CA PHE A 637 -15.81 -21.83 9.21
C PHE A 637 -15.34 -22.14 7.78
N PRO A 638 -15.84 -23.23 7.17
CA PRO A 638 -15.32 -23.72 5.89
C PRO A 638 -15.73 -22.89 4.68
N LYS A 639 -16.78 -22.06 4.80
CA LYS A 639 -17.35 -21.23 3.74
C LYS A 639 -18.13 -20.07 4.32
N ASP A 640 -18.48 -19.11 3.48
CA ASP A 640 -19.35 -18.00 3.85
C ASP A 640 -20.69 -18.48 4.42
N ILE A 641 -21.19 -17.78 5.44
CA ILE A 641 -22.41 -18.12 6.15
C ILE A 641 -23.45 -17.03 5.92
N CYS A 642 -24.61 -17.40 5.36
CA CYS A 642 -25.70 -16.46 5.21
C CYS A 642 -26.09 -15.84 6.57
N PRO A 643 -26.27 -14.52 6.64
CA PRO A 643 -26.67 -13.85 7.88
C PRO A 643 -27.96 -14.42 8.45
N GLN A 644 -28.06 -14.40 9.79
CA GLN A 644 -29.30 -14.82 10.46
C GLN A 644 -30.47 -13.91 10.09
N LEU A 645 -31.57 -14.51 9.67
CA LEU A 645 -32.81 -13.84 9.23
C LEU A 645 -34.01 -14.21 10.09
N TYR A 646 -34.92 -13.29 10.19
CA TYR A 646 -36.16 -13.41 10.90
C TYR A 646 -37.37 -13.22 9.95
N ARG A 647 -38.51 -13.68 10.41
CA ARG A 647 -39.74 -13.48 9.62
C ARG A 647 -40.91 -12.99 10.49
N THR A 648 -40.80 -11.79 11.12
CA THR A 648 -41.75 -10.77 11.73
C THR A 648 -41.13 -9.71 12.74
N THR A 649 -41.40 -8.61 13.10
CA THR A 649 -41.51 -7.13 13.13
C THR A 649 -41.27 -6.19 14.37
N ALA A 650 -40.93 -4.85 14.44
CA ALA A 650 -41.17 -3.49 15.01
C ALA A 650 -40.30 -2.34 15.51
N ASN A 651 -40.24 -1.08 15.49
CA ASN A 651 -40.21 0.41 15.61
C ASN A 651 -39.22 1.29 16.47
N ASP A 652 -38.78 2.55 16.05
CA ASP A 652 -38.68 3.92 16.61
C ASP A 652 -37.59 4.94 16.17
N SER A 653 -37.67 6.31 16.36
CA SER A 653 -36.84 7.42 15.77
C SER A 653 -36.43 8.63 16.65
N PHE A 654 -35.37 9.50 16.25
CA PHE A 654 -34.90 10.73 16.99
C PHE A 654 -33.94 11.78 16.30
N GLU A 655 -33.52 12.89 16.97
CA GLU A 655 -32.92 14.14 16.43
C GLU A 655 -31.37 14.31 16.48
N VAL A 656 -30.69 14.54 15.34
CA VAL A 656 -29.21 14.70 15.23
C VAL A 656 -28.82 15.72 14.14
N ILE A 657 -27.80 16.61 14.39
CA ILE A 657 -27.24 17.58 13.43
C ILE A 657 -25.85 17.13 12.96
N ASN A 658 -25.61 17.14 11.66
CA ASN A 658 -24.34 16.70 11.03
C ASN A 658 -23.64 17.86 10.30
N ILE A 659 -22.35 18.07 10.54
CA ILE A 659 -21.52 19.11 9.94
C ILE A 659 -20.26 18.46 9.38
N GLN A 660 -20.02 18.59 8.07
CA GLN A 660 -18.79 18.06 7.44
C GLN A 660 -17.61 19.02 7.66
N ALA A 661 -16.43 18.50 7.91
CA ALA A 661 -15.26 19.33 8.19
C ALA A 661 -14.90 20.36 7.08
N PRO A 662 -15.12 20.08 5.79
CA PRO A 662 -14.97 21.08 4.74
C PRO A 662 -15.97 22.25 4.77
N ASP A 663 -17.12 22.08 5.46
CA ASP A 663 -18.19 23.09 5.51
C ASP A 663 -17.97 24.15 6.65
N TYR A 664 -16.70 24.48 6.94
CA TYR A 664 -16.37 25.46 7.95
C TYR A 664 -16.87 26.88 7.59
N THR A 665 -17.21 27.67 8.61
CA THR A 665 -17.64 29.07 8.46
C THR A 665 -16.51 30.07 8.67
N ALA A 666 -15.50 29.70 9.48
CA ALA A 666 -14.30 30.48 9.67
C ALA A 666 -13.09 29.57 10.00
N LYS A 667 -11.89 30.04 9.65
CA LYS A 667 -10.65 29.36 10.04
C LYS A 667 -9.54 30.36 10.32
N GLN A 668 -8.64 29.99 11.20
CA GLN A 668 -7.39 30.68 11.50
C GLN A 668 -6.25 29.70 11.35
N ASP A 669 -5.28 30.02 10.51
CA ASP A 669 -4.08 29.22 10.31
C ASP A 669 -3.07 29.42 11.47
N ALA A 670 -2.18 28.46 11.70
CA ALA A 670 -1.02 28.64 12.55
C ALA A 670 0.06 29.49 11.83
N ALA A 671 1.07 29.93 12.56
CA ALA A 671 2.14 30.76 12.00
C ALA A 671 2.91 30.08 10.84
N GLU A 672 3.11 28.76 10.91
CA GLU A 672 3.89 27.99 9.93
C GLU A 672 3.14 26.79 9.33
N ALA A 673 1.86 26.58 9.72
CA ALA A 673 1.02 25.51 9.20
C ALA A 673 -0.35 26.07 8.80
N GLN A 674 -0.89 25.60 7.68
CA GLN A 674 -2.15 26.09 7.11
C GLN A 674 -3.22 25.00 7.13
N TRP A 675 -4.46 25.37 7.38
CA TRP A 675 -5.60 24.50 7.20
C TRP A 675 -5.72 24.07 5.74
N THR A 676 -5.55 22.79 5.51
CA THR A 676 -5.55 22.15 4.20
C THR A 676 -6.73 21.17 4.14
N LEU A 677 -7.50 21.27 3.07
CA LEU A 677 -8.49 20.26 2.72
C LEU A 677 -7.78 19.08 2.03
N ILE A 678 -7.97 17.88 2.55
CA ILE A 678 -7.63 16.63 1.85
C ILE A 678 -8.91 16.14 1.17
N PRO A 679 -9.04 16.29 -0.16
CA PRO A 679 -10.24 15.88 -0.87
C PRO A 679 -10.43 14.37 -0.78
N ASP A 680 -11.68 13.93 -0.72
CA ASP A 680 -12.07 12.50 -0.65
C ASP A 680 -11.51 11.73 0.56
N MET A 681 -10.91 12.40 1.52
CA MET A 681 -10.47 11.79 2.77
C MET A 681 -11.65 11.47 3.67
N GLY A 682 -11.57 10.29 4.34
CA GLY A 682 -12.59 9.86 5.30
C GLY A 682 -13.87 9.35 4.64
N LYS A 683 -14.98 9.46 5.38
CA LYS A 683 -16.28 8.90 5.00
C LYS A 683 -17.26 9.92 4.37
N GLY A 684 -16.89 11.18 4.35
CA GLY A 684 -17.73 12.30 3.89
C GLY A 684 -17.13 13.05 2.69
N LYS A 685 -17.29 14.38 2.70
CA LYS A 685 -16.85 15.30 1.63
C LYS A 685 -15.32 15.50 1.56
N GLY A 686 -14.55 14.97 2.49
CA GLY A 686 -13.13 15.23 2.69
C GLY A 686 -12.84 15.60 4.15
N ALA A 687 -11.58 15.87 4.46
CA ALA A 687 -11.14 16.16 5.81
C ALA A 687 -10.27 17.41 5.90
N MET A 688 -10.25 18.04 7.06
CA MET A 688 -9.44 19.24 7.33
C MET A 688 -8.29 18.91 8.29
N THR A 689 -7.08 19.35 7.95
CA THR A 689 -5.89 19.22 8.78
C THR A 689 -4.95 20.39 8.60
N LEU A 690 -3.99 20.54 9.52
CA LEU A 690 -2.93 21.55 9.37
C LEU A 690 -1.68 20.92 8.74
N MET A 691 -1.16 21.53 7.69
CA MET A 691 0.06 21.11 7.00
C MET A 691 1.06 22.27 6.84
N PRO A 692 2.37 21.95 6.81
CA PRO A 692 3.02 20.64 6.90
C PRO A 692 3.10 20.12 8.35
N TYR A 693 3.07 18.81 8.54
CA TYR A 693 2.97 18.15 9.85
C TYR A 693 4.15 18.35 10.80
N LYS A 694 5.30 18.76 10.31
CA LYS A 694 6.49 19.09 11.13
C LYS A 694 6.43 20.46 11.79
N LYS A 695 5.40 21.25 11.50
CA LYS A 695 5.29 22.65 11.98
C LYS A 695 4.37 22.74 13.19
N PRO A 696 4.64 23.70 14.09
CA PRO A 696 3.74 23.98 15.22
C PRO A 696 2.36 24.41 14.75
N VAL A 697 1.33 23.97 15.48
CA VAL A 697 -0.09 24.26 15.17
C VAL A 697 -0.71 25.28 16.12
N THR A 698 0.08 25.87 17.02
CA THR A 698 -0.39 26.83 18.02
C THR A 698 -1.08 28.05 17.39
N GLY A 699 -2.24 28.41 17.92
CA GLY A 699 -3.02 29.56 17.48
C GLY A 699 -3.96 29.27 16.30
N ALA A 700 -3.97 28.04 15.79
CA ALA A 700 -4.90 27.66 14.74
C ALA A 700 -6.28 27.31 15.30
N SER A 701 -7.32 27.60 14.52
CA SER A 701 -8.70 27.19 14.83
C SER A 701 -9.53 27.03 13.57
N VAL A 702 -10.59 26.24 13.65
CA VAL A 702 -11.63 26.12 12.62
C VAL A 702 -13.00 26.12 13.27
N SER A 703 -13.92 26.92 12.75
CA SER A 703 -15.24 27.15 13.35
C SER A 703 -16.37 26.80 12.37
N TYR A 704 -17.45 26.32 12.95
CA TYR A 704 -18.65 25.89 12.22
C TYR A 704 -19.89 26.49 12.87
N THR A 705 -20.77 27.10 12.06
CA THR A 705 -22.06 27.61 12.53
C THR A 705 -23.13 26.55 12.32
N PHE A 706 -23.99 26.34 13.31
CA PHE A 706 -25.12 25.43 13.22
C PHE A 706 -26.38 26.03 13.86
N LYS A 707 -27.55 25.56 13.43
CA LYS A 707 -28.81 25.86 14.10
C LYS A 707 -29.10 24.78 15.12
N GLY A 708 -29.28 25.16 16.38
CA GLY A 708 -29.51 24.24 17.50
C GLY A 708 -30.58 24.75 18.47
N LYS A 709 -30.88 23.92 19.46
CA LYS A 709 -31.75 24.29 20.59
C LYS A 709 -30.93 24.37 21.88
N ALA A 710 -31.40 25.17 22.82
CA ALA A 710 -30.80 25.21 24.16
C ALA A 710 -30.96 23.86 24.87
N GLY A 711 -29.95 23.49 25.64
CA GLY A 711 -29.95 22.29 26.46
C GLY A 711 -28.68 21.43 26.27
N LYS A 712 -28.65 20.29 26.93
CA LYS A 712 -27.54 19.35 26.84
C LYS A 712 -27.50 18.68 25.48
N ALA A 713 -26.32 18.65 24.89
CA ALA A 713 -26.05 17.89 23.67
C ALA A 713 -24.76 17.07 23.81
N ILE A 714 -24.72 15.91 23.18
CA ILE A 714 -23.53 15.11 23.01
C ILE A 714 -22.90 15.55 21.70
N VAL A 715 -21.68 16.04 21.74
CA VAL A 715 -20.94 16.43 20.55
C VAL A 715 -19.93 15.35 20.22
N HIS A 716 -20.04 14.76 19.04
CA HIS A 716 -19.08 13.85 18.47
C HIS A 716 -18.11 14.61 17.59
N ILE A 717 -16.82 14.41 17.81
CA ILE A 717 -15.75 14.87 16.93
C ILE A 717 -15.16 13.66 16.24
N VAL A 718 -15.47 13.56 14.97
CA VAL A 718 -15.06 12.44 14.11
C VAL A 718 -13.78 12.82 13.41
N THR A 719 -12.73 12.05 13.66
CA THR A 719 -11.40 12.23 13.06
C THR A 719 -10.95 10.95 12.37
N LYS A 720 -10.07 11.09 11.39
CA LYS A 720 -9.29 9.96 10.88
C LYS A 720 -8.41 9.41 12.00
N SER A 721 -8.24 8.10 12.06
CA SER A 721 -7.37 7.48 13.06
C SER A 721 -5.89 7.84 12.79
N THR A 722 -5.31 8.67 13.67
CA THR A 722 -3.87 8.95 13.75
C THR A 722 -3.40 8.51 15.12
N LEU A 723 -2.35 7.68 15.18
CA LEU A 723 -1.83 7.18 16.45
C LEU A 723 -0.93 8.23 17.13
N ASP A 724 -0.59 8.02 18.40
CA ASP A 724 0.34 8.89 19.12
C ASP A 724 1.79 8.72 18.62
N TYR A 725 2.03 9.10 17.37
CA TYR A 725 3.33 8.97 16.72
C TYR A 725 4.44 9.83 17.37
N LEU A 726 4.05 10.79 18.20
CA LEU A 726 4.98 11.60 18.98
C LEU A 726 5.36 10.95 20.32
N ASN A 727 4.68 9.85 20.69
CA ASN A 727 4.89 9.10 21.94
C ASN A 727 4.87 10.00 23.20
N LYS A 728 3.88 10.87 23.29
CA LYS A 728 3.75 11.86 24.37
C LYS A 728 2.52 11.69 25.25
N GLY A 729 1.80 10.60 25.12
CA GLY A 729 0.56 10.30 25.87
C GLY A 729 -0.71 10.70 25.14
N GLY A 730 -0.63 10.91 23.84
CA GLY A 730 -1.74 11.19 22.94
C GLY A 730 -1.70 12.57 22.31
N LEU A 731 -2.41 12.71 21.19
CA LEU A 731 -2.61 13.95 20.47
C LEU A 731 -3.91 14.61 20.97
N THR A 732 -3.91 15.93 21.09
CA THR A 732 -5.01 16.66 21.72
C THR A 732 -5.54 17.81 20.87
N TYR A 733 -6.80 18.13 21.06
CA TYR A 733 -7.45 19.31 20.51
C TYR A 733 -8.48 19.87 21.50
N GLY A 734 -8.76 21.15 21.42
CA GLY A 734 -9.81 21.81 22.15
C GLY A 734 -11.11 21.89 21.37
N VAL A 735 -12.25 21.79 22.05
CA VAL A 735 -13.60 22.00 21.50
C VAL A 735 -14.29 23.06 22.33
N SER A 736 -14.81 24.09 21.69
CA SER A 736 -15.52 25.20 22.30
C SER A 736 -16.86 25.42 21.60
N VAL A 737 -17.90 25.73 22.34
CA VAL A 737 -19.22 26.12 21.81
C VAL A 737 -19.51 27.55 22.30
N ASP A 738 -19.92 28.43 21.37
CA ASP A 738 -20.31 29.82 21.60
C ASP A 738 -19.28 30.64 22.39
N GLY A 739 -18.00 30.37 22.16
CA GLY A 739 -16.89 31.06 22.81
C GLY A 739 -16.62 30.64 24.25
N ALA A 740 -17.25 29.57 24.75
CA ALA A 740 -16.93 29.01 26.06
C ALA A 740 -15.47 28.51 26.13
N SER A 741 -14.96 28.29 27.33
CA SER A 741 -13.63 27.72 27.52
C SER A 741 -13.49 26.37 26.81
N PRO A 742 -12.45 26.12 26.01
CA PRO A 742 -12.30 24.87 25.29
C PRO A 742 -12.20 23.66 26.20
N ILE A 743 -12.96 22.63 25.91
CA ILE A 743 -12.81 21.29 26.47
C ILE A 743 -11.69 20.60 25.71
N VAL A 744 -10.61 20.23 26.40
CA VAL A 744 -9.48 19.53 25.78
C VAL A 744 -9.79 18.04 25.65
N VAL A 745 -9.67 17.51 24.44
CA VAL A 745 -9.90 16.11 24.12
C VAL A 745 -8.58 15.47 23.73
N ASN A 746 -8.19 14.41 24.43
CA ASN A 746 -7.14 13.50 23.97
C ASN A 746 -7.80 12.42 23.09
N PHE A 747 -7.60 12.51 21.78
CA PHE A 747 -8.32 11.59 20.90
C PHE A 747 -7.63 10.21 20.79
N ASN A 748 -6.39 10.06 21.27
CA ASN A 748 -5.72 8.76 21.43
C ASN A 748 -6.02 8.10 22.80
N ASP A 749 -6.79 8.74 23.67
CA ASP A 749 -7.13 8.15 24.97
C ASP A 749 -7.79 6.79 24.78
N ASN A 750 -7.21 5.78 25.46
CA ASN A 750 -7.55 4.35 25.32
C ASN A 750 -7.29 3.73 23.94
N LEU A 751 -6.72 4.46 22.97
CA LEU A 751 -6.28 3.92 21.69
C LEU A 751 -4.88 3.31 21.80
N ASN A 752 -4.76 2.20 22.48
CA ASN A 752 -3.51 1.48 22.70
C ASN A 752 -3.74 -0.02 22.83
N GLU A 753 -2.68 -0.79 22.70
CA GLU A 753 -2.69 -2.26 22.76
C GLU A 753 -2.60 -2.82 24.18
N LYS A 754 -2.95 -2.06 25.21
CA LYS A 754 -3.06 -2.61 26.57
C LYS A 754 -4.20 -3.62 26.66
N PRO A 755 -4.08 -4.66 27.50
CA PRO A 755 -5.08 -5.74 27.61
C PRO A 755 -6.52 -5.25 27.79
N GLU A 756 -6.72 -4.16 28.55
CA GLU A 756 -8.02 -3.56 28.81
C GLU A 756 -8.62 -2.80 27.62
N ASN A 757 -7.83 -2.46 26.61
CA ASN A 757 -8.26 -1.63 25.49
C ASN A 757 -8.18 -2.33 24.12
N ILE A 758 -7.31 -3.31 23.97
CA ILE A 758 -6.87 -3.84 22.67
C ILE A 758 -8.03 -4.40 21.84
N TYR A 759 -8.91 -5.20 22.42
CA TYR A 759 -9.99 -5.88 21.71
C TYR A 759 -11.30 -5.09 21.66
N ASP A 760 -11.59 -4.33 22.70
CA ASP A 760 -12.88 -3.64 22.84
C ASP A 760 -12.86 -2.21 22.32
N ILE A 761 -11.67 -1.56 22.32
CA ILE A 761 -11.53 -0.15 21.93
C ILE A 761 -10.56 0.02 20.74
N TYR A 762 -9.31 -0.44 20.87
CA TYR A 762 -8.25 -0.14 19.91
C TYR A 762 -8.52 -0.77 18.54
N TYR A 763 -8.54 -2.08 18.42
CA TYR A 763 -8.74 -2.74 17.13
C TYR A 763 -10.07 -2.37 16.46
N PRO A 764 -11.23 -2.38 17.13
CA PRO A 764 -12.49 -1.95 16.51
C PRO A 764 -12.45 -0.50 16.00
N THR A 765 -11.82 0.40 16.73
CA THR A 765 -11.71 1.82 16.34
C THR A 765 -10.81 2.00 15.12
N ILE A 766 -9.60 1.40 15.17
CA ILE A 766 -8.62 1.54 14.09
C ILE A 766 -9.10 0.83 12.82
N ALA A 767 -9.72 -0.34 12.96
CA ALA A 767 -10.30 -1.08 11.84
C ALA A 767 -11.39 -0.31 11.09
N ARG A 768 -12.18 0.52 11.80
CA ARG A 768 -13.17 1.42 11.20
C ARG A 768 -12.56 2.67 10.57
N ARG A 769 -11.27 2.94 10.82
CA ARG A 769 -10.52 4.11 10.34
C ARG A 769 -11.11 5.44 10.79
N VAL A 770 -11.87 5.44 11.87
CA VAL A 770 -12.54 6.59 12.45
C VAL A 770 -12.36 6.57 13.96
N VAL A 771 -11.93 7.68 14.52
CA VAL A 771 -11.98 7.94 15.95
C VAL A 771 -13.11 8.91 16.20
N ASP A 772 -14.14 8.45 16.93
CA ASP A 772 -15.25 9.26 17.38
C ASP A 772 -15.09 9.55 18.87
N LYS A 773 -14.76 10.80 19.21
CA LYS A 773 -14.68 11.25 20.59
C LYS A 773 -15.88 12.12 20.94
N THR A 774 -16.50 11.81 22.06
CA THR A 774 -17.71 12.51 22.53
C THR A 774 -17.40 13.42 23.70
N ILE A 775 -18.03 14.60 23.70
CA ILE A 775 -18.11 15.49 24.85
C ILE A 775 -19.56 15.88 25.09
N VAL A 776 -19.91 16.19 26.33
CA VAL A 776 -21.21 16.77 26.67
C VAL A 776 -21.07 18.27 26.80
N VAL A 777 -21.88 19.01 26.08
CA VAL A 777 -21.95 20.48 26.13
C VAL A 777 -23.34 20.94 26.59
N ASP A 778 -23.37 22.09 27.20
CA ASP A 778 -24.62 22.75 27.55
C ASP A 778 -24.79 23.97 26.63
N VAL A 779 -25.59 23.78 25.57
CA VAL A 779 -25.87 24.81 24.58
C VAL A 779 -26.80 25.87 25.17
N GLN A 780 -26.30 27.09 25.23
CA GLN A 780 -27.06 28.22 25.81
C GLN A 780 -28.06 28.79 24.80
N PRO A 781 -29.23 29.31 25.23
CA PRO A 781 -30.18 29.89 24.31
C PRO A 781 -29.60 31.14 23.59
N THR A 782 -29.74 31.19 22.27
CA THR A 782 -29.45 32.34 21.44
C THR A 782 -30.70 32.91 20.80
N ALA A 783 -30.70 34.19 20.45
CA ALA A 783 -31.90 34.87 19.94
C ALA A 783 -32.41 34.32 18.60
N ASP A 784 -31.53 33.80 17.78
CA ASP A 784 -31.80 33.31 16.43
C ASP A 784 -31.58 31.78 16.26
N GLY A 785 -31.23 31.09 17.36
CA GLY A 785 -30.92 29.67 17.36
C GLY A 785 -29.61 29.30 16.65
N ASN A 786 -28.76 30.28 16.29
CA ASN A 786 -27.47 30.04 15.71
C ASN A 786 -26.40 29.88 16.78
N HIS A 787 -25.57 28.84 16.65
CA HIS A 787 -24.47 28.50 17.54
C HIS A 787 -23.18 28.29 16.74
N THR A 788 -22.04 28.47 17.40
CA THR A 788 -20.74 28.25 16.78
C THR A 788 -19.93 27.23 17.58
N ILE A 789 -19.48 26.16 16.92
CA ILE A 789 -18.52 25.21 17.48
C ILE A 789 -17.14 25.46 16.86
N THR A 790 -16.11 25.51 17.69
CA THR A 790 -14.74 25.80 17.28
C THR A 790 -13.80 24.66 17.73
N LEU A 791 -13.01 24.15 16.79
CA LEU A 791 -11.96 23.17 17.04
C LEU A 791 -10.60 23.85 17.02
N THR A 792 -9.78 23.54 18.01
CA THR A 792 -8.45 24.12 18.20
C THR A 792 -7.43 22.99 18.38
N PRO A 793 -6.73 22.54 17.33
CA PRO A 793 -5.72 21.48 17.47
C PRO A 793 -4.54 21.98 18.31
N ASN A 794 -4.09 21.13 19.24
CA ASN A 794 -2.89 21.38 20.04
C ASN A 794 -1.69 20.62 19.46
N ASP A 795 -1.96 19.64 18.58
CA ASP A 795 -0.96 18.77 17.98
C ASP A 795 -1.12 18.67 16.45
N PRO A 796 -0.01 18.47 15.71
CA PRO A 796 -0.08 18.23 14.26
C PRO A 796 -0.68 16.86 13.93
N ALA A 797 -1.02 16.69 12.65
CA ALA A 797 -1.56 15.44 12.08
C ALA A 797 -2.91 14.98 12.67
N ILE A 798 -3.67 15.88 13.28
CA ILE A 798 -5.07 15.65 13.60
C ILE A 798 -5.90 15.99 12.37
N VAL A 799 -6.67 15.00 11.90
CA VAL A 799 -7.43 15.09 10.65
C VAL A 799 -8.92 15.01 10.97
N PHE A 800 -9.61 16.14 10.90
CA PHE A 800 -11.03 16.26 11.23
C PHE A 800 -11.89 15.93 10.00
N GLU A 801 -12.83 15.02 10.16
CA GLU A 801 -13.76 14.59 9.10
C GLU A 801 -15.16 15.18 9.29
N LYS A 802 -15.66 15.19 10.53
CA LYS A 802 -17.06 15.53 10.80
C LYS A 802 -17.26 15.95 12.25
N ILE A 803 -18.29 16.78 12.49
CA ILE A 803 -18.83 17.09 13.80
C ILE A 803 -20.30 16.67 13.81
N ILE A 804 -20.76 16.01 14.88
CA ILE A 804 -22.14 15.62 15.05
C ILE A 804 -22.62 16.12 16.38
N ILE A 805 -23.78 16.78 16.40
CA ILE A 805 -24.42 17.30 17.61
C ILE A 805 -25.69 16.52 17.84
N ASP A 806 -25.71 15.71 18.91
CA ASP A 806 -26.79 14.79 19.26
C ASP A 806 -27.53 15.28 20.48
N TYR A 807 -28.80 15.65 20.29
CA TYR A 807 -29.72 16.12 21.35
C TYR A 807 -30.55 15.01 21.97
N ARG A 808 -30.37 13.78 21.56
CA ARG A 808 -31.11 12.64 22.14
C ARG A 808 -30.68 12.45 23.60
N PRO A 809 -31.65 12.18 24.54
CA PRO A 809 -31.35 12.16 25.97
C PRO A 809 -30.25 11.22 26.44
N ASN A 810 -30.08 10.09 25.76
CA ASN A 810 -29.05 9.06 26.08
C ASN A 810 -28.03 8.89 24.96
N GLY A 811 -28.02 9.77 23.97
CA GLY A 811 -27.28 9.57 22.73
C GLY A 811 -27.79 8.38 21.95
N GLY A 812 -26.98 7.91 21.03
CA GLY A 812 -27.29 6.74 20.23
C GLY A 812 -26.27 6.62 19.10
N ARG A 813 -26.40 5.58 18.29
CA ARG A 813 -25.53 5.42 17.13
C ARG A 813 -25.71 6.60 16.18
N VAL A 814 -24.60 7.20 15.78
CA VAL A 814 -24.57 8.33 14.86
C VAL A 814 -23.94 7.91 13.52
N SER A 815 -24.32 8.60 12.45
CA SER A 815 -23.73 8.39 11.12
C SER A 815 -22.40 9.11 10.98
N HIS A 816 -21.37 8.39 10.57
CA HIS A 816 -20.08 8.97 10.21
C HIS A 816 -19.98 9.37 8.72
N LEU A 817 -21.03 9.17 7.92
CA LEU A 817 -21.09 9.56 6.50
C LEU A 817 -21.23 11.05 6.31
#